data_ed2014e518f957c555de066cf63ea64e
#
_entry.id   ed2014e518f957c555de066cf63ea64e
#
_cell.length_a   1.000
_cell.length_b   1.000
_cell.length_c   1.000
_cell.angle_alpha   90.00
_cell.angle_beta   90.00
_cell.angle_gamma   90.00
#
_symmetry.space_group_name_H-M   'P 1'
#
loop_
_entity.id
_entity.type
_entity.pdbx_description
1 polymer ?
#
loop_
_entity_poly.entity_id
_entity_poly.type
_entity_poly.pdbx_seq_one_letter_code
_entity_poly.pdbx_strand_id
1 'polypeptide(L)'
;MLLAGASGSGKSTVLRALAGLLDEESGEGTGLPAPPTRPGETGLLLQNPAHALVAATIFRDVAFGPENAALGRAEIRQRVSQALAAARVGIDPSRAPLDASGGQQQRIALAGTLALDPDLLLLDEPTSMLDPATAQQVREAILEAAPGATLVIAEHHLEPWLPHVDRLVVLGPQARIIADGEPDSVLRAQQERLRAAGVLPAGPAAPPATRPGTGRQAAAVTASLHRVTVPSRGLTAPLDLELRTGRLTALTGPSGAGKTTVLRTLLGDADPTTGTAVRPEPARIAAVPQNPEHSFVAATVRAELTASPWAEDLPLAEQLLERAGLARLADAQPHRLSGGEQRRLAIAAALAQAPQLLVLDEPTVGLDAHRREAVRALLAEATARGTAVLVATHDPELIAAADDHLALPAPDPSGPPPPPRRRIPADALNPLTLCLLGILAAIGSFAVQTWQGGLLALLPTVLLAPFAVRTLRGGALRLVPILLSAAGLAWTTALLGDAPALSHEAWLVGLKEAARIIAFVAPGVLALGSVDATALGDALGQRLRLPARPVVAAVVALVRVGHLGRQWETITQTRIRRGLGSARSPRLLAGATLALLVDTLRGAEQQALAMDARGFAGADQRSWAEPSPLHRADLLGAGIGALLLVWPLLAQLLVG
;
A
#
# COMPACT_ATOMS: atom_id res chain seq x y z
N MET A 1 -11.95 -13.46 -23.92
CA MET A 1 -10.68 -13.29 -24.65
C MET A 1 -9.53 -13.25 -23.66
N LEU A 2 -8.43 -13.96 -23.93
CA LEU A 2 -7.21 -13.94 -23.11
C LEU A 2 -6.11 -13.20 -23.88
N LEU A 3 -5.50 -12.20 -23.25
CA LEU A 3 -4.41 -11.39 -23.77
C LEU A 3 -3.10 -11.85 -23.11
N ALA A 4 -2.24 -12.52 -23.88
CA ALA A 4 -0.97 -13.05 -23.44
C ALA A 4 0.20 -12.23 -23.98
N GLY A 5 1.37 -12.32 -23.35
CA GLY A 5 2.59 -11.66 -23.81
C GLY A 5 3.60 -11.50 -22.68
N ALA A 6 4.87 -11.29 -23.02
CA ALA A 6 5.93 -11.03 -22.04
C ALA A 6 5.63 -9.77 -21.21
N SER A 7 6.33 -9.62 -20.07
CA SER A 7 6.28 -8.38 -19.29
C SER A 7 6.80 -7.21 -20.14
N GLY A 8 6.04 -6.11 -20.19
CA GLY A 8 6.35 -4.95 -21.04
C GLY A 8 5.91 -5.07 -22.52
N SER A 9 5.15 -6.11 -22.90
CA SER A 9 4.59 -6.24 -24.26
C SER A 9 3.44 -5.28 -24.56
N GLY A 10 2.95 -4.51 -23.57
CA GLY A 10 1.88 -3.52 -23.74
C GLY A 10 0.48 -4.01 -23.38
N LYS A 11 0.32 -5.15 -22.70
CA LYS A 11 -0.99 -5.68 -22.27
C LYS A 11 -1.83 -4.66 -21.51
N SER A 12 -1.28 -4.10 -20.43
CA SER A 12 -1.95 -3.09 -19.61
C SER A 12 -2.29 -1.83 -20.40
N THR A 13 -1.44 -1.45 -21.38
CA THR A 13 -1.69 -0.31 -22.27
C THR A 13 -2.89 -0.58 -23.18
N VAL A 14 -2.98 -1.79 -23.73
CA VAL A 14 -4.15 -2.20 -24.53
C VAL A 14 -5.43 -2.17 -23.69
N LEU A 15 -5.39 -2.71 -22.46
CA LEU A 15 -6.56 -2.66 -21.57
C LEU A 15 -6.98 -1.21 -21.26
N ARG A 16 -6.02 -0.29 -21.02
CA ARG A 16 -6.30 1.13 -20.79
C ARG A 16 -6.89 1.80 -22.03
N ALA A 17 -6.38 1.46 -23.22
CA ALA A 17 -6.95 1.93 -24.49
C ALA A 17 -8.41 1.50 -24.65
N LEU A 18 -8.69 0.21 -24.38
CA LEU A 18 -10.06 -0.33 -24.42
C LEU A 18 -10.99 0.29 -23.37
N ALA A 19 -10.43 0.70 -22.23
CA ALA A 19 -11.16 1.40 -21.18
C ALA A 19 -11.39 2.90 -21.48
N GLY A 20 -10.86 3.42 -22.59
CA GLY A 20 -10.94 4.86 -22.91
C GLY A 20 -10.12 5.74 -21.97
N LEU A 21 -9.05 5.22 -21.36
CA LEU A 21 -8.20 5.91 -20.40
C LEU A 21 -6.88 6.41 -21.00
N LEU A 22 -6.72 6.31 -22.32
CA LEU A 22 -5.64 6.95 -23.08
C LEU A 22 -6.21 8.11 -23.87
N ASP A 23 -5.44 9.18 -23.98
CA ASP A 23 -5.85 10.41 -24.64
C ASP A 23 -5.01 10.65 -25.90
N GLU A 24 -5.70 10.80 -27.04
CA GLU A 24 -5.05 11.16 -28.32
C GLU A 24 -4.45 12.58 -28.29
N GLU A 25 -5.07 13.51 -27.56
CA GLU A 25 -4.61 14.91 -27.49
C GLU A 25 -3.28 15.02 -26.72
N SER A 26 -3.04 14.15 -25.73
CA SER A 26 -1.76 14.06 -25.03
C SER A 26 -0.67 13.34 -25.82
N GLY A 27 -0.99 12.79 -27.00
CA GLY A 27 -0.07 12.01 -27.83
C GLY A 27 0.17 10.59 -27.33
N GLU A 28 -0.65 10.10 -26.42
CA GLU A 28 -0.54 8.74 -25.87
C GLU A 28 -0.95 7.65 -26.87
N GLY A 29 -1.73 7.99 -27.92
CA GLY A 29 -2.12 7.03 -28.97
C GLY A 29 -2.80 7.68 -30.14
N THR A 30 -2.99 6.92 -31.20
CA THR A 30 -3.77 7.29 -32.39
C THR A 30 -4.70 6.14 -32.77
N GLY A 31 -5.91 6.46 -33.27
CA GLY A 31 -6.90 5.45 -33.64
C GLY A 31 -7.45 4.69 -32.43
N LEU A 32 -7.51 5.33 -31.26
CA LEU A 32 -8.06 4.76 -30.05
C LEU A 32 -9.56 4.49 -30.21
N PRO A 33 -10.12 3.46 -29.57
CA PRO A 33 -11.56 3.25 -29.54
C PRO A 33 -12.26 4.43 -28.89
N ALA A 34 -13.49 4.72 -29.33
CA ALA A 34 -14.29 5.75 -28.69
C ALA A 34 -14.41 5.48 -27.17
N PRO A 35 -14.26 6.49 -26.31
CA PRO A 35 -14.43 6.31 -24.88
C PRO A 35 -15.84 5.81 -24.54
N PRO A 36 -16.01 5.10 -23.42
CA PRO A 36 -17.31 4.62 -22.97
C PRO A 36 -18.34 5.75 -22.93
N THR A 37 -19.52 5.52 -23.47
CA THR A 37 -20.59 6.54 -23.55
C THR A 37 -21.31 6.76 -22.24
N ARG A 38 -21.26 5.78 -21.34
CA ARG A 38 -21.88 5.80 -20.00
C ARG A 38 -20.87 5.46 -18.92
N PRO A 39 -20.92 6.15 -17.78
CA PRO A 39 -20.15 5.73 -16.61
C PRO A 39 -20.50 4.28 -16.24
N GLY A 40 -19.48 3.41 -16.18
CA GLY A 40 -19.65 2.00 -15.80
C GLY A 40 -19.89 1.02 -16.95
N GLU A 41 -19.98 1.47 -18.20
CA GLU A 41 -20.09 0.57 -19.37
C GLU A 41 -18.86 -0.35 -19.48
N THR A 42 -17.70 0.15 -19.10
CA THR A 42 -16.45 -0.61 -19.05
C THR A 42 -15.91 -0.63 -17.61
N GLY A 43 -15.64 -1.82 -17.10
CA GLY A 43 -14.98 -2.04 -15.82
C GLY A 43 -13.52 -2.42 -16.01
N LEU A 44 -12.60 -1.75 -15.32
CA LEU A 44 -11.17 -2.08 -15.36
C LEU A 44 -10.67 -2.44 -13.96
N LEU A 45 -10.17 -3.68 -13.82
CA LEU A 45 -9.42 -4.12 -12.64
C LEU A 45 -7.93 -3.97 -12.91
N LEU A 46 -7.26 -3.16 -12.09
CA LEU A 46 -5.82 -2.91 -12.18
C LEU A 46 -4.99 -4.02 -11.53
N GLN A 47 -3.76 -4.21 -12.00
CA GLN A 47 -2.81 -5.21 -11.52
C GLN A 47 -2.53 -5.11 -10.02
N ASN A 48 -2.36 -3.90 -9.47
CA ASN A 48 -2.10 -3.70 -8.04
C ASN A 48 -3.37 -3.29 -7.30
N PRO A 49 -4.01 -4.18 -6.52
CA PRO A 49 -5.25 -3.87 -5.82
C PRO A 49 -5.12 -2.75 -4.80
N ALA A 50 -3.97 -2.59 -4.15
CA ALA A 50 -3.76 -1.54 -3.15
C ALA A 50 -3.82 -0.13 -3.75
N HIS A 51 -3.51 0.03 -5.04
CA HIS A 51 -3.66 1.30 -5.74
C HIS A 51 -5.09 1.54 -6.24
N ALA A 52 -5.87 0.47 -6.43
CA ALA A 52 -7.27 0.57 -6.83
C ALA A 52 -8.20 1.03 -5.68
N LEU A 53 -7.75 0.91 -4.42
CA LEU A 53 -8.55 1.23 -3.25
C LEU A 53 -8.45 2.73 -2.91
N VAL A 54 -9.61 3.40 -2.87
CA VAL A 54 -9.73 4.87 -2.78
C VAL A 54 -10.43 5.36 -1.51
N ALA A 55 -11.13 4.49 -0.77
CA ALA A 55 -11.95 4.89 0.36
C ALA A 55 -11.48 4.32 1.72
N ALA A 56 -11.99 4.89 2.82
CA ALA A 56 -11.63 4.49 4.17
C ALA A 56 -12.29 3.17 4.62
N THR A 57 -13.40 2.77 4.00
CA THR A 57 -14.10 1.51 4.29
C THR A 57 -14.38 0.73 3.00
N ILE A 58 -14.50 -0.60 3.13
CA ILE A 58 -14.82 -1.49 2.00
C ILE A 58 -16.15 -1.09 1.36
N PHE A 59 -17.18 -0.80 2.16
CA PHE A 59 -18.48 -0.36 1.63
C PHE A 59 -18.33 0.87 0.74
N ARG A 60 -17.62 1.90 1.20
CA ARG A 60 -17.43 3.14 0.46
C ARG A 60 -16.54 2.99 -0.76
N ASP A 61 -15.59 2.06 -0.69
CA ASP A 61 -14.72 1.77 -1.83
C ASP A 61 -15.52 1.14 -2.99
N VAL A 62 -16.36 0.17 -2.67
CA VAL A 62 -17.23 -0.49 -3.66
C VAL A 62 -18.34 0.44 -4.15
N ALA A 63 -18.84 1.34 -3.29
CA ALA A 63 -19.85 2.35 -3.65
C ALA A 63 -19.32 3.47 -4.55
N PHE A 64 -17.99 3.64 -4.65
CA PHE A 64 -17.36 4.77 -5.33
C PHE A 64 -17.79 4.93 -6.79
N GLY A 65 -17.81 3.84 -7.57
CA GLY A 65 -18.28 3.84 -8.96
C GLY A 65 -19.78 4.17 -9.08
N PRO A 66 -20.67 3.45 -8.40
CA PRO A 66 -22.11 3.75 -8.34
C PRO A 66 -22.44 5.18 -7.93
N GLU A 67 -21.68 5.79 -7.03
CA GLU A 67 -21.82 7.20 -6.67
C GLU A 67 -21.45 8.13 -7.82
N ASN A 68 -20.40 7.84 -8.60
CA ASN A 68 -20.01 8.58 -9.79
C ASN A 68 -21.05 8.45 -10.92
N ALA A 69 -21.73 7.30 -10.99
CA ALA A 69 -22.85 7.07 -11.91
C ALA A 69 -24.16 7.73 -11.44
N ALA A 70 -24.12 8.54 -10.37
CA ALA A 70 -25.26 9.26 -9.80
C ALA A 70 -26.45 8.37 -9.42
N LEU A 71 -26.23 7.11 -9.04
CA LEU A 71 -27.29 6.17 -8.65
C LEU A 71 -27.93 6.56 -7.32
N GLY A 72 -29.19 6.13 -7.13
CA GLY A 72 -29.89 6.35 -5.88
C GLY A 72 -29.32 5.53 -4.71
N ARG A 73 -29.41 6.03 -3.46
CA ARG A 73 -28.84 5.37 -2.27
C ARG A 73 -29.29 3.92 -2.07
N ALA A 74 -30.55 3.61 -2.36
CA ALA A 74 -31.08 2.26 -2.23
C ALA A 74 -30.42 1.32 -3.25
N GLU A 75 -30.30 1.77 -4.49
CA GLU A 75 -29.64 1.06 -5.57
C GLU A 75 -28.14 0.86 -5.31
N ILE A 76 -27.45 1.90 -4.84
CA ILE A 76 -26.04 1.79 -4.44
C ILE A 76 -25.85 0.67 -3.40
N ARG A 77 -26.67 0.65 -2.35
CA ARG A 77 -26.57 -0.38 -1.31
C ARG A 77 -26.83 -1.77 -1.85
N GLN A 78 -27.80 -1.91 -2.74
CA GLN A 78 -28.12 -3.17 -3.40
C GLN A 78 -26.94 -3.65 -4.25
N ARG A 79 -26.41 -2.80 -5.15
CA ARG A 79 -25.27 -3.12 -6.02
C ARG A 79 -24.01 -3.46 -5.23
N VAL A 80 -23.70 -2.70 -4.19
CA VAL A 80 -22.57 -2.98 -3.29
C VAL A 80 -22.73 -4.35 -2.62
N SER A 81 -23.93 -4.66 -2.09
CA SER A 81 -24.17 -5.96 -1.45
C SER A 81 -24.03 -7.12 -2.44
N GLN A 82 -24.55 -6.98 -3.65
CA GLN A 82 -24.47 -7.96 -4.72
C GLN A 82 -23.00 -8.14 -5.18
N ALA A 83 -22.28 -7.05 -5.39
CA ALA A 83 -20.89 -7.09 -5.84
C ALA A 83 -19.94 -7.70 -4.79
N LEU A 84 -20.13 -7.38 -3.50
CA LEU A 84 -19.39 -8.00 -2.41
C LEU A 84 -19.64 -9.52 -2.31
N ALA A 85 -20.89 -9.93 -2.49
CA ALA A 85 -21.26 -11.35 -2.51
C ALA A 85 -20.66 -12.06 -3.73
N ALA A 86 -20.80 -11.47 -4.93
CA ALA A 86 -20.26 -11.99 -6.19
C ALA A 86 -18.73 -12.14 -6.15
N ALA A 87 -18.01 -11.15 -5.62
CA ALA A 87 -16.56 -11.21 -5.42
C ALA A 87 -16.14 -12.06 -4.20
N ARG A 88 -17.08 -12.71 -3.52
CA ARG A 88 -16.86 -13.55 -2.32
C ARG A 88 -16.07 -12.83 -1.23
N VAL A 89 -16.37 -11.54 -0.99
CA VAL A 89 -15.75 -10.74 0.07
C VAL A 89 -16.40 -11.07 1.41
N GLY A 90 -15.75 -11.92 2.21
CA GLY A 90 -16.24 -12.38 3.52
C GLY A 90 -15.80 -11.50 4.70
N ILE A 91 -15.55 -10.21 4.49
CA ILE A 91 -15.07 -9.28 5.51
C ILE A 91 -16.14 -8.24 5.80
N ASP A 92 -16.23 -7.79 7.06
CA ASP A 92 -17.11 -6.68 7.45
C ASP A 92 -16.86 -5.44 6.56
N PRO A 93 -17.87 -4.97 5.82
CA PRO A 93 -17.76 -3.81 4.93
C PRO A 93 -17.37 -2.49 5.61
N SER A 94 -17.48 -2.40 6.93
CA SER A 94 -17.06 -1.22 7.71
C SER A 94 -15.54 -1.14 7.95
N ARG A 95 -14.78 -2.22 7.66
CA ARG A 95 -13.34 -2.25 7.83
C ARG A 95 -12.61 -1.46 6.74
N ALA A 96 -11.38 -1.03 7.08
CA ALA A 96 -10.51 -0.37 6.11
C ALA A 96 -10.01 -1.39 5.07
N PRO A 97 -10.15 -1.12 3.75
CA PRO A 97 -9.77 -2.07 2.71
C PRO A 97 -8.26 -2.31 2.66
N LEU A 98 -7.44 -1.33 3.00
CA LEU A 98 -5.98 -1.42 3.01
C LEU A 98 -5.41 -2.22 4.21
N ASP A 99 -6.23 -2.59 5.18
CA ASP A 99 -5.84 -3.48 6.28
C ASP A 99 -6.17 -4.97 5.96
N ALA A 100 -6.79 -5.22 4.80
CA ALA A 100 -7.09 -6.54 4.30
C ALA A 100 -5.85 -7.21 3.67
N SER A 101 -5.82 -8.55 3.61
CA SER A 101 -4.76 -9.28 2.91
C SER A 101 -4.80 -8.99 1.39
N GLY A 102 -3.69 -9.22 0.67
CA GLY A 102 -3.62 -8.96 -0.77
C GLY A 102 -4.74 -9.62 -1.57
N GLY A 103 -5.06 -10.90 -1.28
CA GLY A 103 -6.19 -11.59 -1.92
C GLY A 103 -7.56 -11.02 -1.57
N GLN A 104 -7.72 -10.52 -0.35
CA GLN A 104 -8.93 -9.81 0.05
C GLN A 104 -9.03 -8.44 -0.63
N GLN A 105 -7.92 -7.70 -0.74
CA GLN A 105 -7.87 -6.43 -1.48
C GLN A 105 -8.22 -6.63 -2.95
N GLN A 106 -7.73 -7.71 -3.57
CA GLN A 106 -8.07 -8.05 -4.96
C GLN A 106 -9.57 -8.29 -5.13
N ARG A 107 -10.20 -9.04 -4.22
CA ARG A 107 -11.66 -9.26 -4.23
C ARG A 107 -12.46 -7.99 -3.98
N ILE A 108 -11.97 -7.10 -3.10
CA ILE A 108 -12.60 -5.79 -2.88
C ILE A 108 -12.51 -4.93 -4.14
N ALA A 109 -11.34 -4.88 -4.79
CA ALA A 109 -11.16 -4.15 -6.04
C ALA A 109 -12.06 -4.72 -7.17
N LEU A 110 -12.16 -6.05 -7.27
CA LEU A 110 -13.09 -6.73 -8.17
C LEU A 110 -14.55 -6.34 -7.87
N ALA A 111 -14.96 -6.37 -6.59
CA ALA A 111 -16.30 -5.93 -6.18
C ALA A 111 -16.57 -4.48 -6.60
N GLY A 112 -15.59 -3.57 -6.44
CA GLY A 112 -15.69 -2.18 -6.87
C GLY A 112 -15.88 -2.02 -8.38
N THR A 113 -15.31 -2.93 -9.17
CA THR A 113 -15.49 -2.97 -10.63
C THR A 113 -16.86 -3.56 -11.00
N LEU A 114 -17.27 -4.65 -10.37
CA LEU A 114 -18.55 -5.32 -10.61
C LEU A 114 -19.77 -4.48 -10.17
N ALA A 115 -19.63 -3.61 -9.17
CA ALA A 115 -20.70 -2.75 -8.70
C ALA A 115 -21.20 -1.74 -9.76
N LEU A 116 -20.40 -1.52 -10.82
CA LEU A 116 -20.78 -0.71 -11.97
C LEU A 116 -21.71 -1.47 -12.95
N ASP A 117 -21.76 -2.80 -12.85
CA ASP A 117 -22.49 -3.69 -13.76
C ASP A 117 -22.06 -3.51 -15.23
N PRO A 118 -20.76 -3.75 -15.52
CA PRO A 118 -20.17 -3.42 -16.82
C PRO A 118 -20.52 -4.42 -17.91
N ASP A 119 -20.73 -3.92 -19.14
CA ASP A 119 -20.89 -4.74 -20.35
C ASP A 119 -19.52 -5.31 -20.83
N LEU A 120 -18.43 -4.60 -20.56
CA LEU A 120 -17.05 -4.98 -20.86
C LEU A 120 -16.22 -4.99 -19.57
N LEU A 121 -15.68 -6.14 -19.18
CA LEU A 121 -14.83 -6.31 -18.01
C LEU A 121 -13.38 -6.59 -18.43
N LEU A 122 -12.51 -5.66 -18.12
CA LEU A 122 -11.08 -5.68 -18.41
C LEU A 122 -10.30 -6.01 -17.14
N LEU A 123 -9.50 -7.08 -17.18
CA LEU A 123 -8.81 -7.61 -16.02
C LEU A 123 -7.31 -7.66 -16.26
N ASP A 124 -6.53 -6.85 -15.52
CA ASP A 124 -5.07 -6.81 -15.63
C ASP A 124 -4.45 -7.65 -14.52
N GLU A 125 -4.00 -8.85 -14.87
CA GLU A 125 -3.38 -9.84 -14.01
C GLU A 125 -4.18 -10.12 -12.71
N PRO A 126 -5.47 -10.49 -12.80
CA PRO A 126 -6.37 -10.58 -11.64
C PRO A 126 -5.96 -11.64 -10.62
N THR A 127 -5.08 -12.58 -10.98
CA THR A 127 -4.68 -13.68 -10.11
C THR A 127 -3.18 -13.77 -9.82
N SER A 128 -2.35 -12.90 -10.40
CA SER A 128 -0.89 -13.00 -10.39
C SER A 128 -0.22 -12.86 -9.01
N MET A 129 -0.88 -12.16 -8.05
CA MET A 129 -0.35 -11.88 -6.71
C MET A 129 -0.98 -12.77 -5.61
N LEU A 130 -1.70 -13.83 -6.01
CA LEU A 130 -2.50 -14.64 -5.11
C LEU A 130 -1.93 -16.04 -4.94
N ASP A 131 -2.14 -16.64 -3.77
CA ASP A 131 -1.92 -18.06 -3.59
C ASP A 131 -2.88 -18.89 -4.46
N PRO A 132 -2.52 -20.13 -4.84
CA PRO A 132 -3.30 -20.93 -5.80
C PRO A 132 -4.77 -21.10 -5.41
N ALA A 133 -5.07 -21.29 -4.11
CA ALA A 133 -6.44 -21.46 -3.65
C ALA A 133 -7.26 -20.17 -3.76
N THR A 134 -6.66 -19.04 -3.35
CA THR A 134 -7.28 -17.71 -3.51
C THR A 134 -7.43 -17.33 -4.97
N ALA A 135 -6.42 -17.62 -5.82
CA ALA A 135 -6.48 -17.38 -7.27
C ALA A 135 -7.62 -18.14 -7.92
N GLN A 136 -7.84 -19.42 -7.55
CA GLN A 136 -8.97 -20.20 -8.00
C GLN A 136 -10.30 -19.57 -7.60
N GLN A 137 -10.46 -19.17 -6.34
CA GLN A 137 -11.68 -18.51 -5.84
C GLN A 137 -11.99 -17.19 -6.59
N VAL A 138 -10.95 -16.39 -6.87
CA VAL A 138 -11.11 -15.13 -7.63
C VAL A 138 -11.51 -15.42 -9.06
N ARG A 139 -10.90 -16.42 -9.71
CA ARG A 139 -11.25 -16.82 -11.08
C ARG A 139 -12.71 -17.28 -11.16
N GLU A 140 -13.12 -18.17 -10.26
CA GLU A 140 -14.51 -18.63 -10.18
C GLU A 140 -15.46 -17.45 -9.96
N ALA A 141 -15.14 -16.54 -9.05
CA ALA A 141 -15.94 -15.34 -8.81
C ALA A 141 -16.07 -14.45 -10.06
N ILE A 142 -14.99 -14.26 -10.84
CA ILE A 142 -15.03 -13.50 -12.10
C ILE A 142 -15.96 -14.17 -13.12
N LEU A 143 -15.84 -15.48 -13.29
CA LEU A 143 -16.64 -16.24 -14.27
C LEU A 143 -18.13 -16.28 -13.89
N GLU A 144 -18.46 -16.33 -12.59
CA GLU A 144 -19.83 -16.37 -12.09
C GLU A 144 -20.49 -14.97 -12.03
N ALA A 145 -19.69 -13.92 -11.78
CA ALA A 145 -20.23 -12.59 -11.50
C ALA A 145 -20.68 -11.82 -12.75
N ALA A 146 -20.18 -12.16 -13.93
CA ALA A 146 -20.44 -11.40 -15.16
C ALA A 146 -20.89 -12.31 -16.33
N PRO A 147 -22.01 -13.07 -16.19
CA PRO A 147 -22.40 -14.06 -17.20
C PRO A 147 -22.81 -13.44 -18.55
N GLY A 148 -23.07 -12.13 -18.60
CA GLY A 148 -23.44 -11.40 -19.83
C GLY A 148 -22.38 -10.43 -20.34
N ALA A 149 -21.30 -10.21 -19.59
CA ALA A 149 -20.26 -9.26 -19.96
C ALA A 149 -19.21 -9.88 -20.88
N THR A 150 -18.64 -9.04 -21.73
CA THR A 150 -17.44 -9.42 -22.49
C THR A 150 -16.22 -9.34 -21.58
N LEU A 151 -15.49 -10.46 -21.42
CA LEU A 151 -14.28 -10.54 -20.61
C LEU A 151 -13.01 -10.40 -21.46
N VAL A 152 -12.12 -9.49 -21.08
CA VAL A 152 -10.75 -9.38 -21.61
C VAL A 152 -9.77 -9.49 -20.46
N ILE A 153 -8.99 -10.56 -20.43
CA ILE A 153 -8.10 -10.91 -19.32
C ILE A 153 -6.67 -10.84 -19.83
N ALA A 154 -5.84 -10.01 -19.23
CA ALA A 154 -4.39 -10.03 -19.42
C ALA A 154 -3.76 -10.88 -18.32
N GLU A 155 -3.03 -11.93 -18.67
CA GLU A 155 -2.39 -12.83 -17.70
C GLU A 155 -1.07 -13.41 -18.21
N HIS A 156 -0.24 -13.82 -17.27
CA HIS A 156 1.01 -14.55 -17.54
C HIS A 156 0.85 -16.06 -17.39
N HIS A 157 0.00 -16.51 -16.48
CA HIS A 157 -0.34 -17.91 -16.27
C HIS A 157 -1.59 -18.26 -17.08
N LEU A 158 -1.40 -18.77 -18.30
CA LEU A 158 -2.50 -19.01 -19.24
C LEU A 158 -3.34 -20.23 -18.87
N GLU A 159 -2.68 -21.32 -18.42
CA GLU A 159 -3.30 -22.64 -18.25
C GLU A 159 -4.61 -22.62 -17.46
N PRO A 160 -4.74 -21.89 -16.35
CA PRO A 160 -5.99 -21.86 -15.58
C PRO A 160 -7.14 -21.13 -16.28
N TRP A 161 -6.86 -20.32 -17.31
CA TRP A 161 -7.86 -19.52 -18.03
C TRP A 161 -8.26 -20.12 -19.38
N LEU A 162 -7.37 -20.93 -20.00
CA LEU A 162 -7.61 -21.50 -21.33
C LEU A 162 -8.95 -22.22 -21.48
N PRO A 163 -9.45 -23.01 -20.49
CA PRO A 163 -10.75 -23.67 -20.59
C PRO A 163 -11.96 -22.74 -20.61
N HIS A 164 -11.77 -21.46 -20.30
CA HIS A 164 -12.83 -20.49 -20.07
C HIS A 164 -12.83 -19.34 -21.09
N VAL A 165 -11.99 -19.40 -22.12
CA VAL A 165 -11.83 -18.32 -23.10
C VAL A 165 -11.97 -18.84 -24.53
N ASP A 166 -12.64 -18.05 -25.38
CA ASP A 166 -12.92 -18.38 -26.75
C ASP A 166 -11.82 -17.91 -27.71
N ARG A 167 -10.98 -16.98 -27.29
CA ARG A 167 -9.96 -16.33 -28.10
C ARG A 167 -8.70 -16.06 -27.31
N LEU A 168 -7.55 -16.41 -27.86
CA LEU A 168 -6.22 -16.11 -27.37
C LEU A 168 -5.53 -15.12 -28.30
N VAL A 169 -5.16 -13.96 -27.81
CA VAL A 169 -4.36 -12.96 -28.51
C VAL A 169 -3.00 -12.85 -27.83
N VAL A 170 -1.93 -13.02 -28.59
CA VAL A 170 -0.57 -12.96 -28.06
C VAL A 170 0.15 -11.74 -28.58
N LEU A 171 0.63 -10.91 -27.64
CA LEU A 171 1.38 -9.70 -27.93
C LEU A 171 2.90 -9.94 -27.83
N GLY A 172 3.61 -9.51 -28.86
CA GLY A 172 5.04 -9.37 -28.89
C GLY A 172 5.50 -7.97 -28.46
N PRO A 173 6.78 -7.64 -28.69
CA PRO A 173 7.31 -6.31 -28.41
C PRO A 173 6.47 -5.21 -29.07
N GLN A 174 6.32 -4.06 -28.40
CA GLN A 174 5.55 -2.91 -28.90
C GLN A 174 4.07 -3.23 -29.21
N ALA A 175 3.46 -4.12 -28.43
CA ALA A 175 2.07 -4.58 -28.59
C ALA A 175 1.71 -5.15 -29.99
N ARG A 176 2.68 -5.62 -30.75
CA ARG A 176 2.41 -6.29 -32.04
C ARG A 176 1.76 -7.64 -31.79
N ILE A 177 0.66 -7.90 -32.48
CA ILE A 177 -0.01 -9.20 -32.42
C ILE A 177 0.87 -10.21 -33.15
N ILE A 178 1.31 -11.27 -32.43
CA ILE A 178 2.08 -12.39 -32.97
C ILE A 178 1.20 -13.61 -33.23
N ALA A 179 0.13 -13.77 -32.48
CA ALA A 179 -0.85 -14.85 -32.67
C ALA A 179 -2.23 -14.36 -32.27
N ASP A 180 -3.25 -14.85 -32.97
CA ASP A 180 -4.65 -14.52 -32.71
C ASP A 180 -5.54 -15.68 -33.20
N GLY A 181 -6.42 -16.18 -32.35
CA GLY A 181 -7.34 -17.24 -32.71
C GLY A 181 -7.86 -18.05 -31.53
N GLU A 182 -8.45 -19.19 -31.83
CA GLU A 182 -8.87 -20.17 -30.84
C GLU A 182 -7.66 -20.66 -30.02
N PRO A 183 -7.75 -20.78 -28.69
CA PRO A 183 -6.62 -21.11 -27.82
C PRO A 183 -5.84 -22.35 -28.21
N ASP A 184 -6.52 -23.48 -28.43
CA ASP A 184 -5.89 -24.74 -28.78
C ASP A 184 -5.18 -24.71 -30.14
N SER A 185 -5.76 -24.00 -31.10
CA SER A 185 -5.19 -23.79 -32.41
C SER A 185 -3.91 -22.98 -32.37
N VAL A 186 -3.94 -21.84 -31.62
CA VAL A 186 -2.78 -20.94 -31.43
C VAL A 186 -1.66 -21.67 -30.72
N LEU A 187 -1.96 -22.39 -29.64
CA LEU A 187 -0.97 -23.11 -28.85
C LEU A 187 -0.27 -24.21 -29.63
N ARG A 188 -1.02 -24.95 -30.48
CA ARG A 188 -0.45 -26.03 -31.34
C ARG A 188 0.35 -25.48 -32.51
N ALA A 189 -0.19 -24.49 -33.22
CA ALA A 189 0.41 -23.99 -34.46
C ALA A 189 1.65 -23.09 -34.24
N GLN A 190 1.77 -22.44 -33.10
CA GLN A 190 2.79 -21.40 -32.89
C GLN A 190 3.66 -21.60 -31.64
N GLN A 191 3.81 -22.84 -31.19
CA GLN A 191 4.50 -23.17 -29.92
C GLN A 191 5.90 -22.57 -29.81
N GLU A 192 6.72 -22.64 -30.88
CA GLU A 192 8.07 -22.08 -30.89
C GLU A 192 8.06 -20.55 -30.79
N ARG A 193 7.15 -19.88 -31.52
CA ARG A 193 7.01 -18.42 -31.43
C ARG A 193 6.56 -17.97 -30.05
N LEU A 194 5.67 -18.73 -29.41
CA LEU A 194 5.17 -18.45 -28.06
C LEU A 194 6.26 -18.64 -27.01
N ARG A 195 7.13 -19.64 -27.19
CA ARG A 195 8.34 -19.82 -26.35
C ARG A 195 9.33 -18.68 -26.55
N ALA A 196 9.62 -18.33 -27.79
CA ALA A 196 10.51 -17.20 -28.11
C ALA A 196 10.00 -15.87 -27.56
N ALA A 197 8.67 -15.70 -27.49
CA ALA A 197 8.01 -14.54 -26.90
C ALA A 197 7.91 -14.60 -25.37
N GLY A 198 8.42 -15.63 -24.70
CA GLY A 198 8.36 -15.77 -23.23
C GLY A 198 6.96 -16.06 -22.67
N VAL A 199 6.01 -16.45 -23.50
CA VAL A 199 4.63 -16.76 -23.13
C VAL A 199 4.50 -18.19 -22.63
N LEU A 200 5.23 -19.13 -23.25
CA LEU A 200 5.36 -20.51 -22.81
C LEU A 200 6.75 -20.78 -22.24
N PRO A 201 6.88 -21.71 -21.29
CA PRO A 201 8.18 -22.13 -20.79
C PRO A 201 9.07 -22.65 -21.91
N ALA A 202 10.37 -22.47 -21.79
CA ALA A 202 11.38 -22.83 -22.81
C ALA A 202 11.45 -24.34 -23.15
N GLY A 203 10.59 -25.16 -22.61
CA GLY A 203 10.52 -26.62 -22.73
C GLY A 203 10.53 -27.29 -21.37
N PRO A 204 10.41 -28.61 -21.27
CA PRO A 204 10.58 -29.27 -20.01
C PRO A 204 11.97 -28.90 -19.48
N ALA A 205 12.01 -28.19 -18.34
CA ALA A 205 13.25 -27.94 -17.63
C ALA A 205 13.97 -29.29 -17.54
N ALA A 206 15.23 -29.34 -18.00
CA ALA A 206 16.04 -30.51 -17.70
C ALA A 206 15.85 -30.80 -16.21
N PRO A 207 15.54 -32.04 -15.80
CA PRO A 207 15.39 -32.34 -14.38
C PRO A 207 16.58 -31.71 -13.68
N PRO A 208 16.37 -30.97 -12.57
CA PRO A 208 17.44 -30.30 -11.89
C PRO A 208 18.56 -31.31 -11.77
N ALA A 209 19.72 -31.01 -12.35
CA ALA A 209 20.83 -31.94 -12.37
C ALA A 209 20.94 -32.40 -10.93
N THR A 210 20.65 -33.69 -10.69
CA THR A 210 20.72 -34.29 -9.37
C THR A 210 22.07 -33.90 -8.85
N ARG A 211 22.12 -32.92 -7.95
CA ARG A 211 23.36 -32.45 -7.36
C ARG A 211 24.05 -33.71 -6.90
N PRO A 212 25.25 -34.05 -7.41
CA PRO A 212 25.94 -35.21 -6.94
C PRO A 212 25.95 -35.10 -5.44
N GLY A 213 25.42 -36.11 -4.76
CA GLY A 213 25.34 -36.15 -3.31
C GLY A 213 26.74 -36.04 -2.75
N THR A 214 27.22 -34.80 -2.64
CA THR A 214 28.37 -34.48 -1.79
C THR A 214 27.87 -34.86 -0.41
N GLY A 215 28.48 -35.90 0.14
CA GLY A 215 28.08 -36.59 1.35
C GLY A 215 27.50 -35.64 2.37
N ARG A 216 26.37 -35.98 2.93
CA ARG A 216 25.64 -35.26 3.97
C ARG A 216 26.54 -34.92 5.16
N GLN A 217 27.51 -34.04 4.98
CA GLN A 217 28.03 -33.24 6.07
C GLN A 217 26.87 -32.34 6.47
N ALA A 218 26.44 -32.47 7.72
CA ALA A 218 25.35 -31.67 8.24
C ALA A 218 25.68 -30.19 8.00
N ALA A 219 25.04 -29.58 7.00
CA ALA A 219 25.27 -28.19 6.67
C ALA A 219 25.00 -27.36 7.94
N ALA A 220 25.90 -26.45 8.27
CA ALA A 220 25.80 -25.63 9.47
C ALA A 220 24.49 -24.82 9.46
N VAL A 221 23.88 -24.66 10.61
CA VAL A 221 22.68 -23.82 10.77
C VAL A 221 23.13 -22.36 10.73
N THR A 222 22.65 -21.62 9.75
CA THR A 222 22.92 -20.18 9.56
C THR A 222 22.00 -19.33 10.40
N ALA A 223 20.70 -19.69 10.46
CA ALA A 223 19.70 -19.00 11.27
C ALA A 223 18.63 -19.99 11.75
N SER A 224 17.99 -19.72 12.90
CA SER A 224 16.92 -20.55 13.41
C SER A 224 15.88 -19.76 14.20
N LEU A 225 14.65 -20.28 14.18
CA LEU A 225 13.54 -19.87 15.04
C LEU A 225 13.14 -21.08 15.88
N HIS A 226 13.02 -20.92 17.21
CA HIS A 226 12.57 -21.97 18.11
C HIS A 226 11.32 -21.52 18.87
N ARG A 227 10.20 -22.21 18.62
CA ARG A 227 8.89 -21.97 19.22
C ARG A 227 8.46 -20.49 19.17
N VAL A 228 8.77 -19.83 18.07
CA VAL A 228 8.51 -18.39 17.88
C VAL A 228 7.03 -18.14 17.63
N THR A 229 6.44 -17.21 18.38
CA THR A 229 5.12 -16.65 18.10
C THR A 229 5.18 -15.13 18.04
N VAL A 230 4.34 -14.52 17.19
CA VAL A 230 4.11 -13.08 17.10
C VAL A 230 2.62 -12.85 16.82
N PRO A 231 1.73 -13.06 17.82
CA PRO A 231 0.27 -13.04 17.61
C PRO A 231 -0.25 -11.72 17.07
N SER A 232 0.35 -10.60 17.49
CA SER A 232 0.00 -9.24 17.01
C SER A 232 0.23 -9.04 15.51
N ARG A 233 0.99 -9.96 14.87
CA ARG A 233 1.34 -9.92 13.45
C ARG A 233 0.95 -11.21 12.70
N GLY A 234 0.01 -11.99 13.23
CA GLY A 234 -0.58 -13.15 12.56
C GLY A 234 0.17 -14.48 12.75
N LEU A 235 1.34 -14.52 13.41
CA LEU A 235 2.01 -15.77 13.75
C LEU A 235 1.58 -16.22 15.14
N THR A 236 0.46 -16.96 15.20
CA THR A 236 -0.18 -17.36 16.46
C THR A 236 0.31 -18.72 16.96
N ALA A 237 0.64 -19.65 16.07
CA ALA A 237 1.17 -20.95 16.42
C ALA A 237 2.70 -20.89 16.61
N PRO A 238 3.27 -21.64 17.60
CA PRO A 238 4.72 -21.76 17.76
C PRO A 238 5.37 -22.33 16.51
N LEU A 239 6.37 -21.62 15.98
CA LEU A 239 7.10 -21.98 14.77
C LEU A 239 8.53 -22.40 15.11
N ASP A 240 8.95 -23.54 14.55
CA ASP A 240 10.32 -23.99 14.50
C ASP A 240 10.81 -23.97 13.04
N LEU A 241 11.97 -23.36 12.80
CA LEU A 241 12.59 -23.23 11.48
C LEU A 241 14.10 -23.25 11.62
N GLU A 242 14.78 -24.04 10.81
CA GLU A 242 16.24 -24.01 10.66
C GLU A 242 16.62 -23.71 9.23
N LEU A 243 17.46 -22.69 9.02
CA LEU A 243 18.02 -22.33 7.74
C LEU A 243 19.50 -22.74 7.67
N ARG A 244 19.83 -23.52 6.68
CA ARG A 244 21.15 -24.15 6.57
C ARG A 244 21.99 -23.54 5.46
N THR A 245 23.29 -23.43 5.67
CA THR A 245 24.27 -22.92 4.72
C THR A 245 24.15 -23.65 3.38
N GLY A 246 24.07 -22.87 2.29
CA GLY A 246 24.02 -23.40 0.92
C GLY A 246 22.72 -24.09 0.54
N ARG A 247 21.65 -23.89 1.29
CA ARG A 247 20.33 -24.49 0.99
C ARG A 247 19.27 -23.42 0.68
N LEU A 248 18.38 -23.76 -0.21
CA LEU A 248 17.17 -23.00 -0.54
C LEU A 248 16.00 -23.57 0.26
N THR A 249 15.42 -22.76 1.12
CA THR A 249 14.20 -23.11 1.88
C THR A 249 13.03 -22.32 1.31
N ALA A 250 11.97 -23.01 0.88
CA ALA A 250 10.71 -22.40 0.47
C ALA A 250 9.75 -22.30 1.67
N LEU A 251 9.23 -21.09 1.92
CA LEU A 251 8.20 -20.80 2.91
C LEU A 251 6.89 -20.56 2.19
N THR A 252 5.92 -21.44 2.36
CA THR A 252 4.60 -21.34 1.74
C THR A 252 3.49 -21.18 2.78
N GLY A 253 2.29 -20.95 2.35
CA GLY A 253 1.10 -20.83 3.20
C GLY A 253 0.13 -19.79 2.66
N PRO A 254 -1.14 -19.87 3.04
CA PRO A 254 -2.16 -18.95 2.55
C PRO A 254 -1.87 -17.49 2.95
N SER A 255 -2.59 -16.58 2.31
CA SER A 255 -2.50 -15.15 2.62
C SER A 255 -2.88 -14.91 4.09
N GLY A 256 -2.06 -14.17 4.84
CA GLY A 256 -2.28 -13.94 6.26
C GLY A 256 -1.71 -15.01 7.21
N ALA A 257 -1.12 -16.10 6.71
CA ALA A 257 -0.50 -17.15 7.52
C ALA A 257 0.74 -16.73 8.32
N GLY A 258 1.21 -15.47 8.15
CA GLY A 258 2.36 -14.97 8.89
C GLY A 258 3.70 -15.08 8.14
N LYS A 259 3.73 -15.38 6.84
CA LYS A 259 4.97 -15.46 6.04
C LYS A 259 5.85 -14.22 6.23
N THR A 260 5.33 -13.04 5.97
CA THR A 260 6.05 -11.77 6.13
C THR A 260 6.49 -11.54 7.58
N THR A 261 5.74 -12.05 8.57
CA THR A 261 6.10 -11.99 9.99
C THR A 261 7.34 -12.86 10.27
N VAL A 262 7.40 -14.09 9.73
CA VAL A 262 8.58 -14.96 9.80
C VAL A 262 9.80 -14.26 9.20
N LEU A 263 9.65 -13.70 7.98
CA LEU A 263 10.74 -12.94 7.33
C LEU A 263 11.21 -11.78 8.21
N ARG A 264 10.31 -10.96 8.73
CA ARG A 264 10.62 -9.81 9.60
C ARG A 264 11.29 -10.23 10.90
N THR A 265 10.90 -11.37 11.48
CA THR A 265 11.55 -11.90 12.69
C THR A 265 12.99 -12.31 12.41
N LEU A 266 13.26 -13.00 11.30
CA LEU A 266 14.61 -13.34 10.88
C LEU A 266 15.46 -12.12 10.55
N LEU A 267 14.85 -11.06 10.01
CA LEU A 267 15.52 -9.79 9.70
C LEU A 267 15.74 -8.90 10.93
N GLY A 268 15.14 -9.24 12.07
CA GLY A 268 15.24 -8.45 13.29
C GLY A 268 14.31 -7.24 13.39
N ASP A 269 13.26 -7.19 12.55
CA ASP A 269 12.26 -6.10 12.56
C ASP A 269 11.03 -6.43 13.40
N ALA A 270 10.90 -7.66 13.82
CA ALA A 270 9.86 -8.12 14.72
C ALA A 270 10.48 -8.98 15.81
N ASP A 271 10.36 -8.52 17.04
CA ASP A 271 10.78 -9.34 18.18
C ASP A 271 9.74 -10.43 18.44
N PRO A 272 10.19 -11.67 18.71
CA PRO A 272 9.30 -12.75 19.13
C PRO A 272 8.56 -12.37 20.42
N THR A 273 7.25 -12.68 20.47
CA THR A 273 6.49 -12.59 21.74
C THR A 273 6.88 -13.75 22.66
N THR A 274 7.09 -14.93 22.07
CA THR A 274 7.63 -16.09 22.75
C THR A 274 8.65 -16.79 21.85
N GLY A 275 9.51 -17.61 22.43
CA GLY A 275 10.56 -18.34 21.70
C GLY A 275 11.83 -17.53 21.48
N THR A 276 12.73 -18.05 20.68
CA THR A 276 14.04 -17.44 20.39
C THR A 276 14.32 -17.43 18.89
N ALA A 277 14.98 -16.38 18.42
CA ALA A 277 15.45 -16.24 17.05
C ALA A 277 16.97 -16.08 17.06
N VAL A 278 17.69 -17.00 16.40
CA VAL A 278 19.12 -16.93 16.19
C VAL A 278 19.36 -16.53 14.73
N ARG A 279 20.22 -15.55 14.51
CA ARG A 279 20.48 -14.96 13.19
C ARG A 279 21.93 -14.50 13.07
N PRO A 280 22.48 -14.41 11.85
CA PRO A 280 23.77 -13.79 11.62
C PRO A 280 23.78 -12.31 11.99
N GLU A 281 24.95 -11.70 12.02
CA GLU A 281 25.08 -10.26 12.13
C GLU A 281 24.36 -9.53 11.00
N PRO A 282 23.78 -8.33 11.24
CA PRO A 282 23.02 -7.59 10.23
C PRO A 282 23.74 -7.39 8.90
N ALA A 283 25.07 -7.18 8.93
CA ALA A 283 25.92 -7.07 7.74
C ALA A 283 25.97 -8.33 6.86
N ARG A 284 25.60 -9.48 7.42
CA ARG A 284 25.59 -10.78 6.75
C ARG A 284 24.18 -11.23 6.34
N ILE A 285 23.18 -10.36 6.50
CA ILE A 285 21.79 -10.62 6.10
C ILE A 285 21.41 -9.65 5.00
N ALA A 286 20.94 -10.17 3.87
CA ALA A 286 20.35 -9.36 2.82
C ALA A 286 18.87 -9.71 2.65
N ALA A 287 18.08 -8.73 2.25
CA ALA A 287 16.66 -8.90 2.02
C ALA A 287 16.20 -8.25 0.72
N VAL A 288 15.26 -8.93 0.03
CA VAL A 288 14.56 -8.39 -1.13
C VAL A 288 13.08 -8.33 -0.77
N PRO A 289 12.51 -7.13 -0.61
CA PRO A 289 11.09 -6.95 -0.29
C PRO A 289 10.21 -7.30 -1.49
N GLN A 290 8.92 -7.51 -1.23
CA GLN A 290 7.92 -7.75 -2.27
C GLN A 290 7.87 -6.62 -3.30
N ASN A 291 8.01 -5.35 -2.88
CA ASN A 291 8.20 -4.22 -3.79
C ASN A 291 9.70 -3.85 -3.85
N PRO A 292 10.41 -4.17 -4.94
CA PRO A 292 11.85 -3.92 -5.05
C PRO A 292 12.22 -2.43 -5.07
N GLU A 293 11.32 -1.54 -5.47
CA GLU A 293 11.57 -0.09 -5.54
C GLU A 293 11.91 0.52 -4.18
N HIS A 294 11.39 -0.05 -3.09
CA HIS A 294 11.70 0.40 -1.73
C HIS A 294 13.18 0.21 -1.36
N SER A 295 13.90 -0.69 -2.06
CA SER A 295 15.30 -0.96 -1.80
C SER A 295 16.25 0.00 -2.54
N PHE A 296 15.82 0.68 -3.61
CA PHE A 296 16.71 1.46 -4.45
C PHE A 296 17.12 2.79 -3.83
N VAL A 297 18.42 3.10 -3.97
CA VAL A 297 19.05 4.28 -3.36
C VAL A 297 20.01 5.00 -4.30
N ALA A 298 20.50 4.35 -5.34
CA ALA A 298 21.47 4.91 -6.27
C ALA A 298 20.82 5.53 -7.52
N ALA A 299 21.56 6.40 -8.19
CA ALA A 299 21.10 7.06 -9.42
C ALA A 299 21.14 6.14 -10.65
N THR A 300 22.00 5.12 -10.66
CA THR A 300 22.16 4.19 -11.78
C THR A 300 22.11 2.74 -11.32
N VAL A 301 21.77 1.85 -12.24
CA VAL A 301 21.71 0.39 -12.02
C VAL A 301 23.07 -0.15 -11.53
N ARG A 302 24.16 0.27 -12.15
CA ARG A 302 25.53 -0.11 -11.73
C ARG A 302 25.84 0.34 -10.30
N ALA A 303 25.56 1.60 -10.00
CA ALA A 303 25.79 2.15 -8.67
C ALA A 303 24.91 1.50 -7.60
N GLU A 304 23.77 0.94 -7.97
CA GLU A 304 22.87 0.26 -7.04
C GLU A 304 23.46 -1.03 -6.47
N LEU A 305 24.26 -1.77 -7.25
CA LEU A 305 24.92 -2.99 -6.79
C LEU A 305 25.99 -2.71 -5.72
N THR A 306 26.62 -1.54 -5.78
CA THR A 306 27.69 -1.13 -4.86
C THR A 306 27.24 -0.07 -3.84
N ALA A 307 25.94 0.21 -3.77
CA ALA A 307 25.41 1.25 -2.88
C ALA A 307 25.51 0.88 -1.39
N SER A 308 25.51 -0.41 -1.06
CA SER A 308 25.73 -0.87 0.31
C SER A 308 27.21 -0.82 0.69
N PRO A 309 27.57 -0.31 1.89
CA PRO A 309 28.96 -0.35 2.37
C PRO A 309 29.48 -1.78 2.58
N TRP A 310 28.61 -2.78 2.51
CA TRP A 310 28.95 -4.20 2.65
C TRP A 310 29.17 -4.88 1.28
N ALA A 311 28.92 -4.19 0.17
CA ALA A 311 29.18 -4.66 -1.20
C ALA A 311 30.56 -4.19 -1.66
N GLU A 312 31.64 -4.80 -1.12
CA GLU A 312 33.03 -4.39 -1.35
C GLU A 312 33.67 -5.04 -2.60
N ASP A 313 33.12 -6.18 -3.05
CA ASP A 313 33.60 -6.94 -4.20
C ASP A 313 33.06 -6.38 -5.53
N LEU A 314 33.78 -5.42 -6.11
CA LEU A 314 33.42 -4.83 -7.41
C LEU A 314 33.38 -5.84 -8.57
N PRO A 315 34.36 -6.78 -8.71
CA PRO A 315 34.27 -7.87 -9.67
C PRO A 315 33.01 -8.70 -9.54
N LEU A 316 32.57 -9.02 -8.34
CA LEU A 316 31.32 -9.72 -8.08
C LEU A 316 30.11 -8.90 -8.53
N ALA A 317 30.08 -7.59 -8.24
CA ALA A 317 29.01 -6.70 -8.64
C ALA A 317 28.84 -6.65 -10.17
N GLU A 318 29.95 -6.55 -10.93
CA GLU A 318 29.91 -6.58 -12.40
C GLU A 318 29.42 -7.94 -12.94
N GLN A 319 29.88 -9.05 -12.38
CA GLN A 319 29.40 -10.38 -12.77
C GLN A 319 27.89 -10.54 -12.51
N LEU A 320 27.40 -10.03 -11.37
CA LEU A 320 25.97 -10.07 -11.04
C LEU A 320 25.15 -9.19 -11.97
N LEU A 321 25.68 -8.04 -12.40
CA LEU A 321 25.05 -7.16 -13.38
C LEU A 321 24.86 -7.87 -14.73
N GLU A 322 25.89 -8.58 -15.21
CA GLU A 322 25.82 -9.35 -16.44
C GLU A 322 24.83 -10.52 -16.32
N ARG A 323 24.89 -11.31 -15.23
CA ARG A 323 24.02 -12.47 -15.00
C ARG A 323 22.57 -12.10 -14.80
N ALA A 324 22.32 -10.94 -14.17
CA ALA A 324 20.97 -10.38 -14.07
C ALA A 324 20.44 -9.90 -15.44
N GLY A 325 21.27 -9.89 -16.50
CA GLY A 325 20.91 -9.40 -17.82
C GLY A 325 20.65 -7.89 -17.85
N LEU A 326 21.36 -7.13 -17.00
CA LEU A 326 21.19 -5.69 -16.82
C LEU A 326 22.37 -4.87 -17.34
N ALA A 327 23.40 -5.50 -17.91
CA ALA A 327 24.61 -4.82 -18.37
C ALA A 327 24.34 -3.67 -19.37
N ARG A 328 23.36 -3.86 -20.27
CA ARG A 328 22.94 -2.81 -21.24
C ARG A 328 22.21 -1.64 -20.61
N LEU A 329 21.73 -1.79 -19.39
CA LEU A 329 20.97 -0.81 -18.62
C LEU A 329 21.78 -0.27 -17.43
N ALA A 330 23.11 -0.50 -17.42
CA ALA A 330 24.00 -0.15 -16.31
C ALA A 330 23.92 1.33 -15.90
N ASP A 331 23.76 2.23 -16.85
CA ASP A 331 23.68 3.67 -16.63
C ASP A 331 22.25 4.19 -16.54
N ALA A 332 21.24 3.30 -16.68
CA ALA A 332 19.84 3.67 -16.52
C ALA A 332 19.47 3.91 -15.06
N GLN A 333 18.45 4.71 -14.83
CA GLN A 333 17.90 4.93 -13.48
C GLN A 333 17.14 3.67 -13.02
N PRO A 334 17.36 3.14 -11.80
CA PRO A 334 16.66 1.95 -11.28
C PRO A 334 15.14 2.03 -11.37
N HIS A 335 14.57 3.20 -11.10
CA HIS A 335 13.14 3.42 -11.13
C HIS A 335 12.53 3.49 -12.55
N ARG A 336 13.34 3.58 -13.62
CA ARG A 336 12.85 3.54 -15.00
C ARG A 336 12.85 2.14 -15.59
N LEU A 337 13.39 1.16 -14.88
CA LEU A 337 13.38 -0.23 -15.27
C LEU A 337 11.95 -0.80 -15.21
N SER A 338 11.67 -1.81 -16.05
CA SER A 338 10.46 -2.62 -15.91
C SER A 338 10.45 -3.36 -14.56
N GLY A 339 9.28 -3.71 -14.04
CA GLY A 339 9.17 -4.40 -12.75
C GLY A 339 10.01 -5.67 -12.64
N GLY A 340 10.15 -6.43 -13.75
CA GLY A 340 11.01 -7.61 -13.80
C GLY A 340 12.50 -7.29 -13.76
N GLU A 341 12.94 -6.19 -14.38
CA GLU A 341 14.31 -5.71 -14.33
C GLU A 341 14.65 -5.17 -12.94
N GLN A 342 13.73 -4.41 -12.34
CA GLN A 342 13.86 -3.93 -10.97
C GLN A 342 14.03 -5.08 -9.97
N ARG A 343 13.26 -6.16 -10.13
CA ARG A 343 13.34 -7.32 -9.26
C ARG A 343 14.69 -8.03 -9.38
N ARG A 344 15.18 -8.23 -10.59
CA ARG A 344 16.52 -8.80 -10.83
C ARG A 344 17.62 -7.90 -10.28
N LEU A 345 17.49 -6.57 -10.43
CA LEU A 345 18.41 -5.61 -9.84
C LEU A 345 18.44 -5.71 -8.31
N ALA A 346 17.28 -5.77 -7.66
CA ALA A 346 17.20 -5.90 -6.21
C ALA A 346 17.85 -7.19 -5.70
N ILE A 347 17.64 -8.32 -6.40
CA ILE A 347 18.30 -9.59 -6.07
C ILE A 347 19.81 -9.49 -6.27
N ALA A 348 20.27 -8.96 -7.41
CA ALA A 348 21.69 -8.77 -7.69
C ALA A 348 22.37 -7.85 -6.66
N ALA A 349 21.72 -6.74 -6.29
CA ALA A 349 22.23 -5.82 -5.27
C ALA A 349 22.27 -6.45 -3.85
N ALA A 350 21.32 -7.34 -3.54
CA ALA A 350 21.37 -8.11 -2.30
C ALA A 350 22.50 -9.14 -2.29
N LEU A 351 22.75 -9.82 -3.42
CA LEU A 351 23.82 -10.79 -3.58
C LEU A 351 25.21 -10.16 -3.61
N ALA A 352 25.33 -8.91 -4.09
CA ALA A 352 26.59 -8.17 -4.10
C ALA A 352 27.15 -7.92 -2.67
N GLN A 353 26.30 -7.99 -1.64
CA GLN A 353 26.72 -7.91 -0.24
C GLN A 353 27.34 -9.23 0.28
N ALA A 354 27.44 -10.29 -0.53
CA ALA A 354 27.90 -11.61 -0.16
C ALA A 354 27.29 -12.13 1.17
N PRO A 355 25.95 -12.17 1.30
CA PRO A 355 25.27 -12.46 2.55
C PRO A 355 25.41 -13.94 2.96
N GLN A 356 25.40 -14.21 4.26
CA GLN A 356 25.24 -15.57 4.80
C GLN A 356 23.77 -16.02 4.75
N LEU A 357 22.85 -15.07 4.92
CA LEU A 357 21.40 -15.29 4.84
C LEU A 357 20.78 -14.30 3.84
N LEU A 358 20.10 -14.83 2.83
CA LEU A 358 19.28 -14.07 1.88
C LEU A 358 17.80 -14.37 2.10
N VAL A 359 17.02 -13.34 2.33
CA VAL A 359 15.57 -13.44 2.58
C VAL A 359 14.81 -12.74 1.46
N LEU A 360 13.91 -13.45 0.79
CA LEU A 360 13.13 -12.90 -0.34
C LEU A 360 11.62 -13.08 -0.09
N ASP A 361 10.88 -12.03 -0.41
CA ASP A 361 9.41 -12.04 -0.35
C ASP A 361 8.84 -11.96 -1.77
N GLU A 362 8.25 -13.06 -2.25
CA GLU A 362 7.63 -13.24 -3.58
C GLU A 362 8.54 -12.78 -4.77
N PRO A 363 9.75 -13.35 -4.94
CA PRO A 363 10.71 -12.84 -5.92
C PRO A 363 10.34 -13.10 -7.39
N THR A 364 9.35 -13.93 -7.70
CA THR A 364 8.95 -14.30 -9.07
C THR A 364 7.61 -13.74 -9.51
N VAL A 365 6.89 -13.05 -8.62
CA VAL A 365 5.57 -12.46 -8.93
C VAL A 365 5.66 -11.44 -10.06
N GLY A 366 4.75 -11.52 -11.05
CA GLY A 366 4.68 -10.61 -12.20
C GLY A 366 5.81 -10.81 -13.23
N LEU A 367 6.55 -11.93 -13.17
CA LEU A 367 7.59 -12.28 -14.13
C LEU A 367 7.09 -13.28 -15.15
N ASP A 368 7.49 -13.08 -16.41
CA ASP A 368 7.34 -14.08 -17.46
C ASP A 368 8.26 -15.30 -17.23
N ALA A 369 8.04 -16.39 -17.97
CA ALA A 369 8.75 -17.64 -17.79
C ALA A 369 10.29 -17.50 -17.91
N HIS A 370 10.77 -16.68 -18.86
CA HIS A 370 12.20 -16.47 -19.06
C HIS A 370 12.84 -15.72 -17.90
N ARG A 371 12.15 -14.71 -17.37
CA ARG A 371 12.64 -13.91 -16.23
C ARG A 371 12.59 -14.69 -14.91
N ARG A 372 11.60 -15.59 -14.73
CA ARG A 372 11.57 -16.51 -13.58
C ARG A 372 12.79 -17.43 -13.59
N GLU A 373 13.17 -17.97 -14.76
CA GLU A 373 14.38 -18.79 -14.89
C GLU A 373 15.63 -18.04 -14.50
N ALA A 374 15.79 -16.78 -14.92
CA ALA A 374 16.92 -15.95 -14.54
C ALA A 374 17.00 -15.74 -13.00
N VAL A 375 15.87 -15.54 -12.33
CA VAL A 375 15.82 -15.45 -10.86
C VAL A 375 16.27 -16.79 -10.23
N ARG A 376 15.75 -17.92 -10.72
CA ARG A 376 16.14 -19.25 -10.21
C ARG A 376 17.66 -19.48 -10.34
N ALA A 377 18.22 -19.10 -11.49
CA ALA A 377 19.67 -19.21 -11.72
C ALA A 377 20.49 -18.39 -10.71
N LEU A 378 20.07 -17.15 -10.41
CA LEU A 378 20.71 -16.32 -9.39
C LEU A 378 20.64 -16.94 -7.99
N LEU A 379 19.48 -17.52 -7.61
CA LEU A 379 19.32 -18.18 -6.32
C LEU A 379 20.13 -19.48 -6.21
N ALA A 380 20.17 -20.28 -7.28
CA ALA A 380 21.00 -21.49 -7.35
C ALA A 380 22.48 -21.16 -7.20
N GLU A 381 22.93 -20.07 -7.79
CA GLU A 381 24.30 -19.61 -7.63
C GLU A 381 24.60 -19.12 -6.19
N ALA A 382 23.67 -18.38 -5.57
CA ALA A 382 23.79 -17.96 -4.19
C ALA A 382 23.95 -19.15 -3.25
N THR A 383 23.12 -20.19 -3.41
CA THR A 383 23.26 -21.41 -2.61
C THR A 383 24.55 -22.15 -2.88
N ALA A 384 25.02 -22.22 -4.14
CA ALA A 384 26.31 -22.82 -4.49
C ALA A 384 27.50 -22.11 -3.85
N ARG A 385 27.40 -20.81 -3.59
CA ARG A 385 28.40 -20.01 -2.85
C ARG A 385 28.27 -20.14 -1.33
N GLY A 386 27.32 -20.93 -0.82
CA GLY A 386 27.14 -21.17 0.60
C GLY A 386 26.14 -20.22 1.27
N THR A 387 25.44 -19.35 0.56
CA THR A 387 24.36 -18.51 1.13
C THR A 387 23.18 -19.40 1.51
N ALA A 388 22.66 -19.27 2.75
CA ALA A 388 21.37 -19.81 3.13
C ALA A 388 20.27 -18.91 2.53
N VAL A 389 19.33 -19.47 1.78
CA VAL A 389 18.29 -18.72 1.09
C VAL A 389 16.92 -19.11 1.63
N LEU A 390 16.16 -18.12 2.10
CA LEU A 390 14.74 -18.28 2.46
C LEU A 390 13.89 -17.50 1.48
N VAL A 391 12.96 -18.18 0.83
CA VAL A 391 12.03 -17.58 -0.11
C VAL A 391 10.60 -17.80 0.34
N ALA A 392 9.87 -16.74 0.66
CA ALA A 392 8.42 -16.80 0.75
C ALA A 392 7.86 -16.75 -0.67
N THR A 393 7.14 -17.80 -1.09
CA THR A 393 6.66 -17.87 -2.48
C THR A 393 5.45 -18.79 -2.64
N HIS A 394 4.70 -18.57 -3.73
CA HIS A 394 3.66 -19.45 -4.24
C HIS A 394 4.01 -20.05 -5.63
N ASP A 395 5.20 -19.74 -6.15
CA ASP A 395 5.68 -20.25 -7.44
C ASP A 395 6.00 -21.74 -7.35
N PRO A 396 5.25 -22.62 -8.08
CA PRO A 396 5.44 -24.07 -8.01
C PRO A 396 6.84 -24.51 -8.45
N GLU A 397 7.44 -23.82 -9.43
CA GLU A 397 8.76 -24.15 -9.96
C GLU A 397 9.85 -23.82 -8.94
N LEU A 398 9.69 -22.71 -8.21
CA LEU A 398 10.63 -22.32 -7.15
C LEU A 398 10.49 -23.21 -5.90
N ILE A 399 9.26 -23.61 -5.57
CA ILE A 399 8.98 -24.59 -4.50
C ILE A 399 9.61 -25.94 -4.83
N ALA A 400 9.45 -26.41 -6.07
CA ALA A 400 10.04 -27.69 -6.54
C ALA A 400 11.57 -27.65 -6.59
N ALA A 401 12.17 -26.47 -6.78
CA ALA A 401 13.63 -26.28 -6.78
C ALA A 401 14.22 -26.14 -5.36
N ALA A 402 13.39 -26.00 -4.33
CA ALA A 402 13.84 -25.82 -2.95
C ALA A 402 14.36 -27.13 -2.35
N ASP A 403 15.43 -27.04 -1.54
CA ASP A 403 15.97 -28.15 -0.79
C ASP A 403 15.11 -28.50 0.43
N ASP A 404 14.50 -27.49 1.06
CA ASP A 404 13.62 -27.60 2.22
C ASP A 404 12.32 -26.84 1.96
N HIS A 405 11.21 -27.35 2.48
CA HIS A 405 9.90 -26.73 2.32
C HIS A 405 9.18 -26.65 3.66
N LEU A 406 8.76 -25.45 4.05
CA LEU A 406 7.94 -25.19 5.23
C LEU A 406 6.62 -24.57 4.81
N ALA A 407 5.51 -25.25 5.11
CA ALA A 407 4.17 -24.73 4.88
C ALA A 407 3.58 -24.19 6.20
N LEU A 408 3.21 -22.90 6.21
CA LEU A 408 2.49 -22.33 7.34
C LEU A 408 1.00 -22.70 7.26
N PRO A 409 0.38 -23.04 8.40
CA PRO A 409 -1.05 -23.34 8.44
C PRO A 409 -1.89 -22.10 8.09
N ALA A 410 -3.13 -22.34 7.65
CA ALA A 410 -4.09 -21.27 7.48
C ALA A 410 -4.29 -20.51 8.80
N PRO A 411 -4.44 -19.17 8.76
CA PRO A 411 -4.77 -18.42 9.95
C PRO A 411 -6.10 -18.90 10.51
N ASP A 412 -6.17 -19.04 11.82
CA ASP A 412 -7.40 -19.43 12.51
C ASP A 412 -8.48 -18.35 12.27
N PRO A 413 -9.57 -18.64 11.55
CA PRO A 413 -10.64 -17.67 11.31
C PRO A 413 -11.37 -17.27 12.61
N SER A 414 -11.21 -18.05 13.69
CA SER A 414 -11.79 -17.78 15.00
C SER A 414 -10.93 -16.85 15.87
N GLY A 415 -9.82 -16.32 15.33
CA GLY A 415 -9.02 -15.31 16.02
C GLY A 415 -9.90 -14.17 16.53
N PRO A 416 -9.64 -13.60 17.74
CA PRO A 416 -10.49 -12.56 18.29
C PRO A 416 -10.61 -11.41 17.28
N PRO A 417 -11.84 -10.94 17.00
CA PRO A 417 -12.03 -9.80 16.14
C PRO A 417 -11.21 -8.63 16.69
N PRO A 418 -10.65 -7.77 15.84
CA PRO A 418 -9.94 -6.59 16.32
C PRO A 418 -10.85 -5.84 17.29
N PRO A 419 -10.32 -5.33 18.40
CA PRO A 419 -11.12 -4.68 19.42
C PRO A 419 -11.96 -3.58 18.76
N PRO A 420 -13.26 -3.48 19.07
CA PRO A 420 -14.12 -2.50 18.46
C PRO A 420 -13.54 -1.10 18.72
N ARG A 421 -13.53 -0.26 17.69
CA ARG A 421 -13.06 1.13 17.85
C ARG A 421 -13.86 1.78 18.99
N ARG A 422 -13.17 2.28 20.00
CA ARG A 422 -13.79 2.98 21.14
C ARG A 422 -14.59 4.16 20.59
N ARG A 423 -15.91 4.13 20.76
CA ARG A 423 -16.78 5.27 20.44
C ARG A 423 -16.55 6.38 21.46
N ILE A 424 -16.46 7.59 20.98
CA ILE A 424 -16.33 8.80 21.79
C ILE A 424 -17.54 9.71 21.52
N PRO A 425 -17.92 10.60 22.46
CA PRO A 425 -19.04 11.52 22.26
C PRO A 425 -18.93 12.38 20.99
N ALA A 426 -17.73 12.77 20.60
CA ALA A 426 -17.48 13.51 19.36
C ALA A 426 -17.93 12.75 18.09
N ASP A 427 -17.96 11.41 18.11
CA ASP A 427 -18.42 10.60 16.97
C ASP A 427 -19.95 10.77 16.71
N ALA A 428 -20.70 11.34 17.66
CA ALA A 428 -22.13 11.63 17.50
C ALA A 428 -22.42 12.98 16.81
N LEU A 429 -21.38 13.79 16.62
CA LEU A 429 -21.48 15.10 15.97
C LEU A 429 -21.20 15.00 14.48
N ASN A 430 -21.89 15.83 13.70
CA ASN A 430 -21.60 15.98 12.28
C ASN A 430 -20.15 16.57 12.11
N PRO A 431 -19.36 16.10 11.15
CA PRO A 431 -18.04 16.64 10.88
C PRO A 431 -17.98 18.17 10.73
N LEU A 432 -19.00 18.78 10.09
CA LEU A 432 -19.08 20.24 9.97
C LEU A 432 -19.29 20.94 11.30
N THR A 433 -20.00 20.32 12.23
CA THR A 433 -20.15 20.86 13.60
C THR A 433 -18.79 20.88 14.33
N LEU A 434 -18.00 19.84 14.17
CA LEU A 434 -16.63 19.78 14.71
C LEU A 434 -15.69 20.81 14.06
N CYS A 435 -15.81 21.02 12.73
CA CYS A 435 -15.08 22.10 12.05
C CYS A 435 -15.49 23.48 12.57
N LEU A 436 -16.80 23.73 12.68
CA LEU A 436 -17.35 24.97 13.20
C LEU A 436 -16.86 25.26 14.64
N LEU A 437 -16.83 24.24 15.49
CA LEU A 437 -16.32 24.32 16.85
C LEU A 437 -14.86 24.79 16.87
N GLY A 438 -14.01 24.22 16.02
CA GLY A 438 -12.62 24.65 15.87
C GLY A 438 -12.49 26.11 15.38
N ILE A 439 -13.31 26.51 14.41
CA ILE A 439 -13.32 27.88 13.86
C ILE A 439 -13.76 28.88 14.96
N LEU A 440 -14.85 28.57 15.67
CA LEU A 440 -15.36 29.46 16.73
C LEU A 440 -14.35 29.61 17.88
N ALA A 441 -13.68 28.53 18.28
CA ALA A 441 -12.60 28.58 19.27
C ALA A 441 -11.42 29.44 18.78
N ALA A 442 -11.05 29.30 17.51
CA ALA A 442 -10.00 30.13 16.91
C ALA A 442 -10.36 31.61 16.95
N ILE A 443 -11.59 31.98 16.58
CA ILE A 443 -12.06 33.37 16.65
C ILE A 443 -12.05 33.88 18.12
N GLY A 444 -12.55 33.06 19.04
CA GLY A 444 -12.57 33.45 20.48
C GLY A 444 -11.19 33.71 21.05
N SER A 445 -10.15 33.01 20.58
CA SER A 445 -8.78 33.17 21.09
C SER A 445 -8.19 34.58 20.91
N PHE A 446 -8.70 35.36 19.92
CA PHE A 446 -8.27 36.76 19.72
C PHE A 446 -8.63 37.67 20.90
N ALA A 447 -9.59 37.29 21.74
CA ALA A 447 -9.94 38.05 22.95
C ALA A 447 -8.88 37.95 24.08
N VAL A 448 -7.91 37.05 23.98
CA VAL A 448 -6.84 36.86 24.95
C VAL A 448 -5.84 38.01 24.89
N GLN A 449 -5.78 38.85 25.95
CA GLN A 449 -4.90 40.00 26.06
C GLN A 449 -3.89 39.91 27.23
N THR A 450 -4.16 39.04 28.21
CA THR A 450 -3.28 38.77 29.34
C THR A 450 -2.90 37.30 29.43
N TRP A 451 -1.79 36.96 30.08
CA TRP A 451 -1.38 35.57 30.23
C TRP A 451 -2.32 34.79 31.16
N GLN A 452 -2.88 35.43 32.20
CA GLN A 452 -3.87 34.82 33.10
C GLN A 452 -5.17 34.52 32.32
N GLY A 453 -5.67 35.51 31.54
CA GLY A 453 -6.83 35.33 30.68
C GLY A 453 -6.61 34.20 29.64
N GLY A 454 -5.39 34.09 29.12
CA GLY A 454 -5.00 33.00 28.20
C GLY A 454 -5.05 31.63 28.86
N LEU A 455 -4.51 31.47 30.07
CA LEU A 455 -4.60 30.23 30.83
C LEU A 455 -6.04 29.83 31.16
N LEU A 456 -6.85 30.80 31.57
CA LEU A 456 -8.27 30.58 31.85
C LEU A 456 -9.06 30.20 30.58
N ALA A 457 -8.69 30.79 29.45
CA ALA A 457 -9.28 30.46 28.15
C ALA A 457 -9.09 28.98 27.70
N LEU A 458 -8.02 28.33 28.19
CA LEU A 458 -7.75 26.92 27.90
C LEU A 458 -8.66 25.96 28.68
N LEU A 459 -9.29 26.41 29.78
CA LEU A 459 -10.06 25.55 30.68
C LEU A 459 -11.14 24.71 29.95
N PRO A 460 -12.03 25.27 29.11
CA PRO A 460 -13.02 24.48 28.42
C PRO A 460 -12.38 23.44 27.46
N THR A 461 -11.28 23.80 26.81
CA THR A 461 -10.56 22.89 25.90
C THR A 461 -10.03 21.69 26.67
N VAL A 462 -9.41 21.90 27.84
CA VAL A 462 -8.90 20.82 28.69
C VAL A 462 -10.02 19.93 29.20
N LEU A 463 -11.14 20.51 29.64
CA LEU A 463 -12.31 19.78 30.14
C LEU A 463 -13.00 18.96 29.04
N LEU A 464 -13.03 19.47 27.83
CA LEU A 464 -13.68 18.82 26.69
C LEU A 464 -12.75 17.81 25.97
N ALA A 465 -11.44 17.91 26.11
CA ALA A 465 -10.48 17.02 25.46
C ALA A 465 -10.77 15.52 25.64
N PRO A 466 -11.15 15.00 26.82
CA PRO A 466 -11.46 13.57 26.99
C PRO A 466 -12.63 13.07 26.14
N PHE A 467 -13.55 13.95 25.76
CA PHE A 467 -14.71 13.64 24.94
C PHE A 467 -14.39 13.65 23.42
N ALA A 468 -13.25 14.26 23.05
CA ALA A 468 -12.78 14.37 21.66
C ALA A 468 -11.64 13.41 21.32
N VAL A 469 -10.99 12.73 22.30
CA VAL A 469 -9.85 11.85 22.07
C VAL A 469 -10.17 10.39 22.41
N ARG A 470 -9.78 9.48 21.51
CA ARG A 470 -9.99 8.03 21.70
C ARG A 470 -9.00 7.42 22.71
N THR A 471 -7.77 7.93 22.73
CA THR A 471 -6.70 7.51 23.64
C THR A 471 -5.92 8.72 24.15
N LEU A 472 -5.54 8.72 25.41
CA LEU A 472 -4.75 9.82 26.00
C LEU A 472 -3.40 9.99 25.28
N ARG A 473 -2.73 8.88 24.90
CA ARG A 473 -1.48 8.93 24.13
C ARG A 473 -1.67 9.59 22.76
N GLY A 474 -2.73 9.21 22.04
CA GLY A 474 -3.05 9.81 20.73
C GLY A 474 -3.37 11.31 20.84
N GLY A 475 -4.12 11.71 21.88
CA GLY A 475 -4.39 13.11 22.17
C GLY A 475 -3.11 13.91 22.49
N ALA A 476 -2.28 13.37 23.38
CA ALA A 476 -1.00 13.99 23.74
C ALA A 476 -0.08 14.17 22.52
N LEU A 477 0.08 13.13 21.68
CA LEU A 477 0.89 13.22 20.46
C LEU A 477 0.41 14.30 19.48
N ARG A 478 -0.91 14.53 19.38
CA ARG A 478 -1.48 15.60 18.54
C ARG A 478 -1.17 17.00 19.09
N LEU A 479 -1.05 17.14 20.43
CA LEU A 479 -0.74 18.41 21.08
C LEU A 479 0.76 18.74 21.07
N VAL A 480 1.65 17.75 20.95
CA VAL A 480 3.11 17.99 20.96
C VAL A 480 3.57 19.06 19.96
N PRO A 481 3.19 19.05 18.66
CA PRO A 481 3.61 20.10 17.72
C PRO A 481 3.09 21.47 18.12
N ILE A 482 1.88 21.56 18.67
CA ILE A 482 1.27 22.82 19.14
C ILE A 482 2.04 23.36 20.33
N LEU A 483 2.36 22.49 21.30
CA LEU A 483 3.12 22.88 22.50
C LEU A 483 4.55 23.31 22.15
N LEU A 484 5.20 22.62 21.19
CA LEU A 484 6.52 23.04 20.70
C LEU A 484 6.46 24.39 19.99
N SER A 485 5.46 24.62 19.14
CA SER A 485 5.26 25.90 18.46
C SER A 485 4.95 27.02 19.46
N ALA A 486 4.11 26.75 20.47
CA ALA A 486 3.80 27.70 21.53
C ALA A 486 5.04 28.05 22.39
N ALA A 487 5.84 27.04 22.74
CA ALA A 487 7.11 27.25 23.46
C ALA A 487 8.12 28.06 22.64
N GLY A 488 8.23 27.75 21.33
CA GLY A 488 9.06 28.50 20.38
C GLY A 488 8.60 29.94 20.24
N LEU A 489 7.28 30.18 20.16
CA LEU A 489 6.72 31.54 20.12
C LEU A 489 6.96 32.29 21.42
N ALA A 490 6.76 31.63 22.58
CA ALA A 490 7.08 32.26 23.87
C ALA A 490 8.56 32.68 23.99
N TRP A 491 9.46 31.78 23.54
CA TRP A 491 10.90 32.03 23.51
C TRP A 491 11.25 33.20 22.59
N THR A 492 10.78 33.22 21.36
CA THR A 492 11.07 34.28 20.41
C THR A 492 10.50 35.62 20.86
N THR A 493 9.30 35.63 21.43
CA THR A 493 8.68 36.84 21.97
C THR A 493 9.46 37.38 23.22
N ALA A 494 9.91 36.49 24.09
CA ALA A 494 10.73 36.88 25.25
C ALA A 494 12.12 37.38 24.86
N LEU A 495 12.67 36.93 23.73
CA LEU A 495 14.00 37.34 23.26
C LEU A 495 13.97 38.62 22.39
N LEU A 496 12.95 38.74 21.51
CA LEU A 496 12.90 39.73 20.43
C LEU A 496 11.71 40.72 20.57
N GLY A 497 10.92 40.64 21.65
CA GLY A 497 9.77 41.51 21.89
C GLY A 497 10.19 42.92 22.31
N ASP A 498 9.20 43.79 22.51
CA ASP A 498 9.42 45.21 22.86
C ASP A 498 9.97 45.42 24.30
N ALA A 499 9.79 44.43 25.21
CA ALA A 499 10.33 44.46 26.56
C ALA A 499 11.82 44.05 26.58
N PRO A 500 12.62 44.41 27.59
CA PRO A 500 14.01 44.01 27.70
C PRO A 500 14.16 42.48 27.55
N ALA A 501 15.09 42.02 26.71
CA ALA A 501 15.26 40.61 26.35
C ALA A 501 15.35 39.73 27.63
N LEU A 502 14.56 38.64 27.61
CA LEU A 502 14.48 37.62 28.68
C LEU A 502 14.08 38.20 30.06
N SER A 503 13.56 39.43 30.13
CA SER A 503 13.03 40.01 31.39
C SER A 503 11.75 39.27 31.83
N HIS A 504 11.36 39.44 33.09
CA HIS A 504 10.12 38.89 33.63
C HIS A 504 8.89 39.34 32.80
N GLU A 505 8.85 40.61 32.40
CA GLU A 505 7.78 41.17 31.56
C GLU A 505 7.78 40.54 30.17
N ALA A 506 8.95 40.33 29.53
CA ALA A 506 9.07 39.69 28.25
C ALA A 506 8.53 38.24 28.28
N TRP A 507 8.81 37.49 29.37
CA TRP A 507 8.28 36.15 29.55
C TRP A 507 6.76 36.13 29.78
N LEU A 508 6.17 37.10 30.48
CA LEU A 508 4.72 37.19 30.64
C LEU A 508 4.01 37.46 29.29
N VAL A 509 4.61 38.31 28.45
CA VAL A 509 4.11 38.55 27.08
C VAL A 509 4.25 37.25 26.25
N GLY A 510 5.40 36.58 26.32
CA GLY A 510 5.61 35.31 25.65
C GLY A 510 4.62 34.22 26.07
N LEU A 511 4.33 34.12 27.37
CA LEU A 511 3.34 33.18 27.91
C LEU A 511 1.91 33.49 27.42
N LYS A 512 1.56 34.78 27.34
CA LYS A 512 0.28 35.22 26.74
C LYS A 512 0.14 34.74 25.31
N GLU A 513 1.15 34.95 24.45
CA GLU A 513 1.12 34.52 23.05
C GLU A 513 1.09 32.99 22.91
N ALA A 514 1.84 32.28 23.75
CA ALA A 514 1.80 30.82 23.82
C ALA A 514 0.39 30.29 24.20
N ALA A 515 -0.22 30.85 25.23
CA ALA A 515 -1.57 30.47 25.64
C ALA A 515 -2.60 30.78 24.56
N ARG A 516 -2.46 31.91 23.87
CA ARG A 516 -3.33 32.31 22.75
C ARG A 516 -3.24 31.35 21.58
N ILE A 517 -2.02 30.95 21.17
CA ILE A 517 -1.87 30.01 20.05
C ILE A 517 -2.38 28.60 20.39
N ILE A 518 -2.22 28.16 21.65
CA ILE A 518 -2.79 26.90 22.13
C ILE A 518 -4.33 26.97 22.07
N ALA A 519 -4.93 28.06 22.59
CA ALA A 519 -6.38 28.26 22.54
C ALA A 519 -6.92 28.36 21.12
N PHE A 520 -6.14 28.90 20.17
CA PHE A 520 -6.46 28.98 18.76
C PHE A 520 -6.50 27.61 18.08
N VAL A 521 -5.48 26.77 18.30
CA VAL A 521 -5.25 25.56 17.48
C VAL A 521 -5.76 24.28 18.16
N ALA A 522 -5.60 24.14 19.48
CA ALA A 522 -5.84 22.89 20.17
C ALA A 522 -7.28 22.37 20.07
N PRO A 523 -8.35 23.20 20.21
CA PRO A 523 -9.71 22.72 20.07
C PRO A 523 -9.99 22.12 18.68
N GLY A 524 -9.54 22.80 17.62
CA GLY A 524 -9.68 22.35 16.25
C GLY A 524 -8.94 21.03 15.99
N VAL A 525 -7.68 20.93 16.44
CA VAL A 525 -6.88 19.71 16.26
C VAL A 525 -7.44 18.51 17.04
N LEU A 526 -7.94 18.73 18.24
CA LEU A 526 -8.58 17.68 19.05
C LEU A 526 -9.90 17.23 18.43
N ALA A 527 -10.74 18.16 17.98
CA ALA A 527 -12.04 17.87 17.36
C ALA A 527 -11.87 17.16 16.02
N LEU A 528 -11.08 17.75 15.09
CA LEU A 528 -10.88 17.22 13.74
C LEU A 528 -10.06 15.94 13.70
N GLY A 529 -9.16 15.75 14.67
CA GLY A 529 -8.34 14.54 14.74
C GLY A 529 -9.12 13.24 14.96
N SER A 530 -10.41 13.32 15.27
CA SER A 530 -11.31 12.17 15.45
C SER A 530 -12.26 11.98 14.27
N VAL A 531 -12.32 12.95 13.35
CA VAL A 531 -13.22 12.94 12.18
C VAL A 531 -12.71 11.96 11.13
N ASP A 532 -13.64 11.17 10.59
CA ASP A 532 -13.36 10.37 9.40
C ASP A 532 -13.35 11.31 8.18
N ALA A 533 -12.26 11.25 7.39
CA ALA A 533 -12.09 12.06 6.19
C ALA A 533 -13.24 11.87 5.18
N THR A 534 -13.76 10.64 5.06
CA THR A 534 -14.89 10.34 4.15
C THR A 534 -16.19 10.97 4.63
N ALA A 535 -16.48 10.88 5.94
CA ALA A 535 -17.65 11.53 6.52
C ALA A 535 -17.59 13.06 6.40
N LEU A 536 -16.37 13.65 6.48
CA LEU A 536 -16.18 15.08 6.22
C LEU A 536 -16.48 15.43 4.76
N GLY A 537 -15.99 14.62 3.82
CA GLY A 537 -16.27 14.79 2.38
C GLY A 537 -17.77 14.75 2.08
N ASP A 538 -18.49 13.77 2.66
CA ASP A 538 -19.94 13.65 2.55
C ASP A 538 -20.66 14.92 3.06
N ALA A 539 -20.22 15.43 4.19
CA ALA A 539 -20.80 16.63 4.79
C ALA A 539 -20.53 17.88 3.94
N LEU A 540 -19.31 18.03 3.40
CA LEU A 540 -18.93 19.13 2.50
C LEU A 540 -19.77 19.10 1.20
N GLY A 541 -19.89 17.92 0.57
CA GLY A 541 -20.65 17.77 -0.68
C GLY A 541 -22.15 17.90 -0.48
N GLN A 542 -22.75 17.27 0.54
CA GLN A 542 -24.20 17.23 0.74
C GLN A 542 -24.74 18.50 1.41
N ARG A 543 -24.03 19.09 2.37
CA ARG A 543 -24.50 20.22 3.17
C ARG A 543 -24.05 21.57 2.64
N LEU A 544 -22.76 21.69 2.32
CA LEU A 544 -22.21 22.93 1.75
C LEU A 544 -22.31 22.96 0.23
N ARG A 545 -22.73 21.85 -0.41
CA ARG A 545 -22.86 21.73 -1.88
C ARG A 545 -21.58 22.12 -2.62
N LEU A 546 -20.42 21.82 -2.01
CA LEU A 546 -19.15 22.03 -2.68
C LEU A 546 -19.02 21.09 -3.88
N PRO A 547 -18.27 21.47 -4.93
CA PRO A 547 -18.03 20.62 -6.09
C PRO A 547 -17.48 19.25 -5.68
N ALA A 548 -18.09 18.17 -6.20
CA ALA A 548 -17.78 16.82 -5.75
C ALA A 548 -16.32 16.42 -6.07
N ARG A 549 -15.80 16.80 -7.26
CA ARG A 549 -14.46 16.41 -7.69
C ARG A 549 -13.35 16.85 -6.72
N PRO A 550 -13.18 18.15 -6.36
CA PRO A 550 -12.14 18.55 -5.41
C PRO A 550 -12.37 17.99 -4.00
N VAL A 551 -13.61 17.85 -3.55
CA VAL A 551 -13.93 17.27 -2.24
C VAL A 551 -13.48 15.82 -2.19
N VAL A 552 -13.85 15.01 -3.18
CA VAL A 552 -13.48 13.58 -3.25
C VAL A 552 -11.97 13.42 -3.41
N ALA A 553 -11.31 14.22 -4.25
CA ALA A 553 -9.86 14.18 -4.40
C ALA A 553 -9.14 14.48 -3.07
N ALA A 554 -9.61 15.48 -2.31
CA ALA A 554 -9.07 15.79 -0.99
C ALA A 554 -9.29 14.65 0.02
N VAL A 555 -10.48 14.02 0.02
CA VAL A 555 -10.79 12.86 0.88
C VAL A 555 -9.86 11.70 0.58
N VAL A 556 -9.70 11.35 -0.70
CA VAL A 556 -8.83 10.26 -1.14
C VAL A 556 -7.37 10.52 -0.71
N ALA A 557 -6.89 11.76 -0.89
CA ALA A 557 -5.56 12.17 -0.43
C ALA A 557 -5.41 12.01 1.10
N LEU A 558 -6.40 12.44 1.89
CA LEU A 558 -6.38 12.33 3.35
C LEU A 558 -6.39 10.86 3.82
N VAL A 559 -7.16 10.00 3.19
CA VAL A 559 -7.15 8.54 3.46
C VAL A 559 -5.76 7.97 3.21
N ARG A 560 -5.08 8.41 2.15
CA ARG A 560 -3.73 7.95 1.79
C ARG A 560 -2.66 8.40 2.78
N VAL A 561 -2.76 9.59 3.35
CA VAL A 561 -1.82 10.10 4.37
C VAL A 561 -1.66 9.11 5.54
N GLY A 562 -2.74 8.44 5.95
CA GLY A 562 -2.69 7.40 6.99
C GLY A 562 -1.76 6.22 6.67
N HIS A 563 -1.42 5.99 5.40
CA HIS A 563 -0.54 4.90 4.96
C HIS A 563 0.92 5.29 4.80
N LEU A 564 1.22 6.59 4.67
CA LEU A 564 2.58 7.10 4.50
C LEU A 564 3.51 6.68 5.65
N GLY A 565 2.98 6.58 6.88
CA GLY A 565 3.74 6.12 8.04
C GLY A 565 4.25 4.68 7.88
N ARG A 566 3.44 3.77 7.33
CA ARG A 566 3.83 2.38 7.08
C ARG A 566 4.85 2.27 5.94
N GLN A 567 4.67 3.05 4.87
CA GLN A 567 5.63 3.12 3.77
C GLN A 567 6.98 3.68 4.24
N TRP A 568 6.95 4.76 5.04
CA TRP A 568 8.14 5.32 5.67
C TRP A 568 8.91 4.30 6.50
N GLU A 569 8.20 3.54 7.34
CA GLU A 569 8.81 2.48 8.15
C GLU A 569 9.47 1.43 7.24
N THR A 570 8.78 0.98 6.20
CA THR A 570 9.32 -0.02 5.26
C THR A 570 10.56 0.49 4.53
N ILE A 571 10.51 1.72 4.00
CA ILE A 571 11.62 2.34 3.27
C ILE A 571 12.83 2.53 4.20
N THR A 572 12.64 3.03 5.42
CA THR A 572 13.72 3.28 6.36
C THR A 572 14.34 1.99 6.85
N GLN A 573 13.55 0.96 7.19
CA GLN A 573 14.05 -0.34 7.61
C GLN A 573 14.88 -1.01 6.50
N THR A 574 14.40 -0.98 5.26
CA THR A 574 15.14 -1.55 4.12
C THR A 574 16.50 -0.89 3.93
N ARG A 575 16.61 0.42 4.12
CA ARG A 575 17.87 1.17 4.03
C ARG A 575 18.81 0.88 5.20
N ILE A 576 18.29 0.80 6.42
CA ILE A 576 19.07 0.43 7.60
C ILE A 576 19.69 -0.96 7.40
N ARG A 577 18.91 -1.93 6.87
CA ARG A 577 19.40 -3.29 6.57
C ARG A 577 20.47 -3.33 5.49
N ARG A 578 20.53 -2.36 4.62
CA ARG A 578 21.60 -2.20 3.61
C ARG A 578 22.82 -1.46 4.15
N GLY A 579 22.86 -1.15 5.45
CA GLY A 579 23.99 -0.45 6.09
C GLY A 579 24.11 1.03 5.74
N LEU A 580 23.08 1.65 5.16
CA LEU A 580 23.11 3.04 4.68
C LEU A 580 23.01 4.09 5.79
N GLY A 581 22.97 3.67 7.04
CA GLY A 581 22.96 4.52 8.21
C GLY A 581 21.99 4.06 9.30
N SER A 582 21.92 4.82 10.38
CA SER A 582 20.95 4.61 11.47
C SER A 582 19.67 5.41 11.23
N ALA A 583 18.60 5.09 11.97
CA ALA A 583 17.32 5.80 11.92
C ALA A 583 17.43 7.33 12.19
N ARG A 584 18.56 7.79 12.74
CA ARG A 584 18.83 9.21 13.02
C ARG A 584 19.80 9.86 12.02
N SER A 585 20.29 9.12 11.03
CA SER A 585 21.23 9.65 10.03
C SER A 585 20.52 10.64 9.09
N PRO A 586 20.96 11.90 8.96
CA PRO A 586 20.35 12.88 8.07
C PRO A 586 20.34 12.44 6.60
N ARG A 587 21.42 11.76 6.15
CA ARG A 587 21.50 11.24 4.77
C ARG A 587 20.48 10.15 4.51
N LEU A 588 20.29 9.23 5.46
CA LEU A 588 19.25 8.19 5.35
C LEU A 588 17.86 8.81 5.32
N LEU A 589 17.58 9.77 6.22
CA LEU A 589 16.28 10.44 6.29
C LEU A 589 15.99 11.21 5.00
N ALA A 590 16.92 11.99 4.48
CA ALA A 590 16.76 12.72 3.21
C ALA A 590 16.48 11.78 2.04
N GLY A 591 17.27 10.68 1.91
CA GLY A 591 17.05 9.68 0.87
C GLY A 591 15.73 8.93 1.03
N ALA A 592 15.30 8.62 2.26
CA ALA A 592 14.00 8.00 2.53
C ALA A 592 12.83 8.92 2.19
N THR A 593 12.96 10.24 2.49
CA THR A 593 11.96 11.24 2.12
C THR A 593 11.79 11.32 0.60
N LEU A 594 12.89 11.35 -0.15
CA LEU A 594 12.82 11.36 -1.61
C LEU A 594 12.14 10.10 -2.16
N ALA A 595 12.49 8.92 -1.64
CA ALA A 595 11.86 7.68 -2.08
C ALA A 595 10.37 7.63 -1.75
N LEU A 596 9.98 8.08 -0.54
CA LEU A 596 8.58 8.18 -0.18
C LEU A 596 7.81 9.13 -1.09
N LEU A 597 8.43 10.27 -1.46
CA LEU A 597 7.82 11.23 -2.39
C LEU A 597 7.60 10.60 -3.78
N VAL A 598 8.61 9.92 -4.33
CA VAL A 598 8.50 9.23 -5.63
C VAL A 598 7.44 8.14 -5.59
N ASP A 599 7.42 7.31 -4.54
CA ASP A 599 6.42 6.25 -4.37
C ASP A 599 5.00 6.83 -4.23
N THR A 600 4.87 7.94 -3.50
CA THR A 600 3.59 8.64 -3.32
C THR A 600 3.07 9.23 -4.64
N LEU A 601 3.94 9.85 -5.44
CA LEU A 601 3.55 10.41 -6.75
C LEU A 601 3.09 9.31 -7.70
N ARG A 602 3.84 8.21 -7.81
CA ARG A 602 3.43 7.06 -8.64
C ARG A 602 2.15 6.41 -8.14
N GLY A 603 2.03 6.26 -6.82
CA GLY A 603 0.79 5.78 -6.22
C GLY A 603 -0.41 6.67 -6.54
N ALA A 604 -0.21 8.00 -6.57
CA ALA A 604 -1.25 8.97 -6.93
C ALA A 604 -1.68 8.84 -8.41
N GLU A 605 -0.72 8.65 -9.34
CA GLU A 605 -1.04 8.40 -10.76
C GLU A 605 -1.88 7.12 -10.94
N GLN A 606 -1.47 6.02 -10.30
CA GLN A 606 -2.22 4.76 -10.36
C GLN A 606 -3.61 4.90 -9.72
N GLN A 607 -3.72 5.67 -8.65
CA GLN A 607 -4.98 5.93 -7.97
C GLN A 607 -5.91 6.81 -8.80
N ALA A 608 -5.39 7.84 -9.47
CA ALA A 608 -6.15 8.66 -10.41
C ALA A 608 -6.72 7.78 -11.53
N LEU A 609 -5.89 6.92 -12.12
CA LEU A 609 -6.32 5.95 -13.12
C LEU A 609 -7.44 5.02 -12.60
N ALA A 610 -7.32 4.53 -11.35
CA ALA A 610 -8.34 3.70 -10.73
C ALA A 610 -9.66 4.46 -10.47
N MET A 611 -9.59 5.74 -10.14
CA MET A 611 -10.77 6.60 -9.98
C MET A 611 -11.46 6.85 -11.33
N ASP A 612 -10.67 7.12 -12.37
CA ASP A 612 -11.17 7.37 -13.73
C ASP A 612 -11.79 6.12 -14.36
N ALA A 613 -11.18 4.95 -14.13
CA ALA A 613 -11.76 3.66 -14.48
C ALA A 613 -13.13 3.39 -13.81
N ARG A 614 -13.43 4.09 -12.71
CA ARG A 614 -14.73 4.07 -12.00
C ARG A 614 -15.59 5.30 -12.30
N GLY A 615 -15.33 5.99 -13.43
CA GLY A 615 -16.13 7.10 -13.96
C GLY A 615 -15.95 8.44 -13.25
N PHE A 616 -14.85 8.65 -12.49
CA PHE A 616 -14.65 9.89 -11.72
C PHE A 616 -14.46 11.12 -12.59
N ALA A 617 -13.63 11.06 -13.63
CA ALA A 617 -13.39 12.19 -14.55
C ALA A 617 -14.64 12.58 -15.35
N GLY A 618 -15.48 11.61 -15.72
CA GLY A 618 -16.73 11.81 -16.47
C GLY A 618 -17.95 12.16 -15.61
N ALA A 619 -17.83 12.17 -14.28
CA ALA A 619 -18.97 12.42 -13.38
C ALA A 619 -19.33 13.91 -13.33
N ASP A 620 -20.38 14.34 -14.03
CA ASP A 620 -20.94 15.71 -13.91
C ASP A 620 -21.75 15.88 -12.63
N GLN A 621 -22.46 14.82 -12.24
CA GLN A 621 -23.21 14.74 -10.99
C GLN A 621 -22.79 13.49 -10.22
N ARG A 622 -22.58 13.63 -8.92
CA ARG A 622 -22.27 12.53 -8.03
C ARG A 622 -23.35 12.40 -6.96
N SER A 623 -23.78 11.19 -6.68
CA SER A 623 -24.60 10.87 -5.52
C SER A 623 -23.73 10.49 -4.32
N TRP A 624 -24.36 10.24 -3.17
CA TRP A 624 -23.67 9.92 -1.93
C TRP A 624 -24.34 8.71 -1.28
N ALA A 625 -23.59 7.64 -1.10
CA ALA A 625 -24.10 6.37 -0.55
C ALA A 625 -24.58 6.52 0.89
N GLU A 626 -23.85 7.31 1.69
CA GLU A 626 -24.21 7.55 3.08
C GLU A 626 -24.72 8.97 3.29
N PRO A 627 -25.83 9.13 4.07
CA PRO A 627 -26.34 10.44 4.39
C PRO A 627 -25.45 11.14 5.43
N SER A 628 -25.34 12.47 5.36
CA SER A 628 -24.74 13.29 6.41
C SER A 628 -25.81 14.10 7.14
N PRO A 629 -26.61 13.48 8.04
CA PRO A 629 -27.66 14.18 8.77
C PRO A 629 -27.06 15.08 9.85
N LEU A 630 -27.78 16.16 10.19
CA LEU A 630 -27.58 16.89 11.44
C LEU A 630 -28.44 16.25 12.51
N HIS A 631 -27.87 15.95 13.66
CA HIS A 631 -28.54 15.33 14.80
C HIS A 631 -28.81 16.34 15.92
N ARG A 632 -29.64 15.98 16.88
CA ARG A 632 -29.85 16.82 18.08
C ARG A 632 -28.53 17.08 18.84
N ALA A 633 -27.56 16.17 18.77
CA ALA A 633 -26.24 16.34 19.33
C ALA A 633 -25.49 17.54 18.71
N ASP A 634 -25.76 17.90 17.45
CA ASP A 634 -25.12 19.03 16.78
C ASP A 634 -25.54 20.38 17.38
N LEU A 635 -26.73 20.47 17.97
CA LEU A 635 -27.14 21.66 18.73
C LEU A 635 -26.28 21.83 20.01
N LEU A 636 -25.98 20.72 20.69
CA LEU A 636 -25.02 20.75 21.82
C LEU A 636 -23.64 21.14 21.35
N GLY A 637 -23.19 20.59 20.23
CA GLY A 637 -21.91 20.95 19.58
C GLY A 637 -21.85 22.43 19.24
N ALA A 638 -22.90 23.02 18.68
CA ALA A 638 -23.01 24.45 18.40
C ALA A 638 -22.97 25.28 19.69
N GLY A 639 -23.63 24.82 20.74
CA GLY A 639 -23.56 25.45 22.09
C GLY A 639 -22.15 25.43 22.67
N ILE A 640 -21.42 24.31 22.55
CA ILE A 640 -20.01 24.20 22.92
C ILE A 640 -19.15 25.18 22.08
N GLY A 641 -19.40 25.26 20.77
CA GLY A 641 -18.72 26.22 19.90
C GLY A 641 -18.96 27.67 20.33
N ALA A 642 -20.19 28.03 20.67
CA ALA A 642 -20.53 29.36 21.19
C ALA A 642 -19.82 29.63 22.55
N LEU A 643 -19.75 28.60 23.41
CA LEU A 643 -18.99 28.70 24.66
C LEU A 643 -17.51 28.97 24.38
N LEU A 644 -16.87 28.22 23.48
CA LEU A 644 -15.47 28.41 23.12
C LEU A 644 -15.19 29.76 22.46
N LEU A 645 -16.18 30.33 21.76
CA LEU A 645 -16.10 31.68 21.19
C LEU A 645 -16.13 32.76 22.28
N VAL A 646 -17.08 32.65 23.23
CA VAL A 646 -17.36 33.72 24.23
C VAL A 646 -16.48 33.59 25.47
N TRP A 647 -16.10 32.36 25.86
CA TRP A 647 -15.35 32.08 27.05
C TRP A 647 -14.01 32.87 27.19
N PRO A 648 -13.16 32.95 26.13
CA PRO A 648 -11.92 33.75 26.24
C PRO A 648 -12.16 35.23 26.57
N LEU A 649 -13.26 35.80 26.03
CA LEU A 649 -13.67 37.15 26.36
C LEU A 649 -14.08 37.29 27.85
N LEU A 650 -14.91 36.35 28.34
CA LEU A 650 -15.30 36.30 29.76
C LEU A 650 -14.09 36.07 30.66
N ALA A 651 -13.20 35.17 30.30
CA ALA A 651 -11.95 34.90 31.00
C ALA A 651 -11.08 36.17 31.12
N GLN A 652 -11.03 36.96 30.05
CA GLN A 652 -10.30 38.24 30.05
C GLN A 652 -10.96 39.28 30.97
N LEU A 653 -12.31 39.35 30.98
CA LEU A 653 -13.06 40.25 31.86
C LEU A 653 -12.97 39.86 33.36
N LEU A 654 -12.76 38.58 33.67
CA LEU A 654 -12.60 38.09 35.05
C LEU A 654 -11.21 38.37 35.63
N VAL A 655 -10.22 38.58 34.79
CA VAL A 655 -8.80 38.71 35.17
C VAL A 655 -8.32 40.18 35.02
N GLY A 656 -8.94 40.90 34.09
CA GLY A 656 -8.63 42.32 33.84
C GLY A 656 -9.54 43.23 34.56
#